data_c9ca7c312772f092d0a5d314c1ba3ebe
#
_entry.id   c9ca7c312772f092d0a5d314c1ba3ebe
#
_cell.length_a   1.000
_cell.length_b   1.000
_cell.length_c   1.000
_cell.angle_alpha   90.00
_cell.angle_beta   90.00
_cell.angle_gamma   90.00
#
_symmetry.space_group_name_H-M   'P 1'
#
loop_
_entity.id
_entity.type
_entity.pdbx_description
1 polymer ?
#
loop_
_entity_poly.entity_id
_entity_poly.type
_entity_poly.pdbx_seq_one_letter_code
_entity_poly.pdbx_strand_id
1 'polypeptide(L)'
;MYQRPLFALSTLAIALLPFCSAQADEFSYPELRYSNSDFGGVGLMQMPTARMQPEGEFTFGTTISSDYHHYWASLQLLPWLETTIRYTQVPDLYYSGDQSFSGDTLYTDKGIDVKLRLWQESYWLPEVAIGIRDLGGTGLFDGEFIAANKRVGPLDFTLGLGWGYIGQRGNITNPLCNIDDAFCDRNNGFKGNGGSFDTQRWFKGNAALYGGVEYQTPWQPLQLKLEYDGNDYTDDFRANRGHDMTPKSPFNVGAVYQLTDWATANISYERGTTVSFGLSVNTNFNQLKASWLDEPMPSVTTTPTATELTAEQWQQLAQDVNKIAGYKNPTIYQDGDNSITVVAEQVKYRDRDQAQLRAGILLNNQAPVVKEFKIVETVANQPITETILNRQQLLQVANNDYIGSNIADSRTTAAPQDIQGQPMVDLNKNWNVGIAPTLQQSLGGSEGFYMFNVGVTASADYWFNNHFTVGGSVYLNLYDTYDKFKYDIPPDGTHNKRVRTLVRQYITDNTLRMNNLQLTWLDQVSSDWYAQAYAGYLEVMFGGVGGEVLYRPVGSNWALGLDVNYVKQRDPHSAFGFFKDQNQYDDHLGRPYEVQTGTTTGNLTAYYQPQWQWLPNTLLKVSAGRYLAEDTGVTIDFSKQFDSGIIAGAFISKTSMSAEEYGEGSFNKGFYISIPFDILTVKPSTSRAHISWLPMNRDGGQMLGRQYHLYDLTDGRQPWSGRKAFSN
;
A
#
# COMPACT_ATOMS: atom_id res chain seq x y z
N MET A 1 -39.31 -27.31 38.84
CA MET A 1 -38.30 -27.20 39.86
C MET A 1 -37.09 -28.00 39.42
N TYR A 2 -36.16 -27.38 38.71
CA TYR A 2 -34.80 -27.90 38.47
C TYR A 2 -33.86 -26.72 38.50
N GLN A 3 -33.13 -26.60 39.61
CA GLN A 3 -32.02 -25.64 39.72
C GLN A 3 -30.84 -26.21 38.96
N ARG A 4 -30.31 -25.44 38.03
CA ARG A 4 -29.03 -25.72 37.34
C ARG A 4 -27.87 -25.10 38.13
N PRO A 5 -26.73 -25.74 38.22
CA PRO A 5 -25.60 -25.23 38.98
C PRO A 5 -24.80 -24.21 38.17
N LEU A 6 -25.02 -22.94 38.49
CA LEU A 6 -24.21 -21.79 37.97
C LEU A 6 -22.95 -21.56 38.80
N PHE A 7 -22.49 -22.52 39.59
CA PHE A 7 -21.39 -22.36 40.54
C PHE A 7 -20.03 -23.00 40.17
N ALA A 8 -19.94 -23.62 39.03
CA ALA A 8 -18.68 -24.35 38.68
C ALA A 8 -17.64 -23.51 37.95
N LEU A 9 -18.03 -22.42 37.25
CA LEU A 9 -17.08 -21.57 36.52
C LEU A 9 -16.43 -20.47 37.38
N SER A 10 -17.08 -20.02 38.43
CA SER A 10 -16.56 -18.97 39.33
C SER A 10 -15.47 -19.48 40.28
N THR A 11 -15.44 -20.77 40.55
CA THR A 11 -14.43 -21.39 41.46
C THR A 11 -13.11 -21.69 40.79
N LEU A 12 -13.10 -21.87 39.48
CA LEU A 12 -11.83 -22.07 38.74
C LEU A 12 -11.05 -20.77 38.54
N ALA A 13 -11.75 -19.65 38.37
CA ALA A 13 -11.13 -18.33 38.24
C ALA A 13 -10.55 -17.81 39.57
N ILE A 14 -11.11 -18.22 40.69
CA ILE A 14 -10.65 -17.80 42.06
C ILE A 14 -9.50 -18.65 42.57
N ALA A 15 -9.34 -19.90 42.10
CA ALA A 15 -8.26 -20.77 42.50
C ALA A 15 -6.87 -20.45 41.90
N LEU A 16 -6.83 -19.53 40.88
CA LEU A 16 -5.59 -19.05 40.27
C LEU A 16 -5.07 -17.74 40.88
N LEU A 17 -5.80 -17.11 41.79
CA LEU A 17 -5.48 -15.80 42.37
C LEU A 17 -4.46 -15.75 43.54
N PRO A 18 -4.13 -16.82 44.30
CA PRO A 18 -3.22 -16.69 45.45
C PRO A 18 -1.73 -16.86 45.15
N PHE A 19 -1.30 -17.13 43.93
CA PHE A 19 0.12 -17.44 43.68
C PHE A 19 0.96 -16.29 43.07
N CYS A 20 0.43 -15.09 42.95
CA CYS A 20 1.15 -13.96 42.38
C CYS A 20 1.57 -12.89 43.39
N SER A 21 1.98 -13.28 44.60
CA SER A 21 2.86 -12.47 45.46
C SER A 21 4.29 -12.99 45.36
N ALA A 22 4.82 -13.11 44.14
CA ALA A 22 6.23 -13.28 43.93
C ALA A 22 6.92 -11.90 43.94
N GLN A 23 7.85 -11.74 44.85
CA GLN A 23 8.82 -10.67 44.87
C GLN A 23 9.38 -10.45 43.48
N ALA A 24 9.62 -9.19 43.14
CA ALA A 24 10.35 -8.81 41.92
C ALA A 24 11.78 -9.37 42.09
N ASP A 25 12.02 -10.53 41.59
CA ASP A 25 13.37 -11.08 41.44
C ASP A 25 14.04 -10.33 40.28
N GLU A 26 15.27 -9.93 40.47
CA GLU A 26 16.18 -9.34 39.47
C GLU A 26 16.49 -10.25 38.26
N PHE A 27 15.75 -11.29 38.03
CA PHE A 27 15.82 -12.07 36.80
C PHE A 27 15.03 -11.37 35.69
N SER A 28 15.73 -10.60 34.85
CA SER A 28 15.15 -10.13 33.59
C SER A 28 14.97 -11.33 32.65
N TYR A 29 13.73 -11.77 32.48
CA TYR A 29 13.42 -12.71 31.43
C TYR A 29 13.68 -12.09 30.05
N PRO A 30 14.18 -12.85 29.05
CA PRO A 30 14.31 -12.37 27.70
C PRO A 30 12.98 -11.77 27.21
N GLU A 31 13.05 -10.71 26.41
CA GLU A 31 11.86 -10.17 25.80
C GLU A 31 11.17 -11.22 24.93
N LEU A 32 9.84 -11.31 25.07
CA LEU A 32 9.06 -12.20 24.22
C LEU A 32 9.07 -11.64 22.79
N ARG A 33 9.43 -12.47 21.83
CA ARG A 33 9.38 -12.15 20.41
C ARG A 33 8.12 -12.73 19.83
N TYR A 34 7.38 -11.90 19.11
CA TYR A 34 6.19 -12.35 18.41
C TYR A 34 6.61 -13.01 17.10
N SER A 35 6.07 -14.18 16.83
CA SER A 35 6.35 -14.94 15.62
C SER A 35 5.06 -15.23 14.85
N ASN A 36 5.21 -15.45 13.55
CA ASN A 36 4.09 -15.70 12.67
C ASN A 36 3.59 -17.14 12.76
N SER A 37 2.30 -17.33 12.55
CA SER A 37 1.67 -18.63 12.31
C SER A 37 1.98 -19.12 10.89
N ASP A 38 1.60 -20.33 10.56
CA ASP A 38 1.71 -20.88 9.19
C ASP A 38 0.92 -20.06 8.16
N PHE A 39 -0.11 -19.36 8.61
CA PHE A 39 -0.93 -18.47 7.78
C PHE A 39 -0.38 -17.04 7.67
N GLY A 40 0.68 -16.69 8.40
CA GLY A 40 1.42 -15.44 8.24
C GLY A 40 1.14 -14.34 9.26
N GLY A 41 -0.05 -14.25 9.84
CA GLY A 41 -0.32 -13.34 10.98
C GLY A 41 0.38 -13.82 12.26
N VAL A 42 0.56 -12.92 13.23
CA VAL A 42 1.11 -13.31 14.55
C VAL A 42 0.21 -14.37 15.20
N GLY A 43 0.81 -15.52 15.55
CA GLY A 43 0.05 -16.65 16.04
C GLY A 43 0.92 -17.80 16.58
N LEU A 44 0.24 -18.86 17.01
CA LEU A 44 0.89 -20.13 17.36
C LEU A 44 1.40 -20.83 16.07
N MET A 45 0.89 -22.00 15.75
CA MET A 45 1.15 -22.68 14.47
C MET A 45 -0.05 -22.51 13.53
N GLN A 46 -1.18 -23.13 13.85
CA GLN A 46 -2.42 -23.01 13.07
C GLN A 46 -3.36 -21.91 13.59
N MET A 47 -3.30 -21.64 14.91
CA MET A 47 -4.24 -20.77 15.61
C MET A 47 -3.68 -19.35 15.82
N PRO A 48 -4.52 -18.32 15.60
CA PRO A 48 -4.13 -16.93 15.84
C PRO A 48 -4.05 -16.60 17.34
N THR A 49 -3.22 -15.61 17.67
CA THR A 49 -3.12 -15.02 19.01
C THR A 49 -3.61 -13.58 19.02
N ALA A 50 -3.77 -12.99 20.22
CA ALA A 50 -4.06 -11.58 20.36
C ALA A 50 -2.83 -10.68 20.13
N ARG A 51 -1.64 -11.25 20.14
CA ARG A 51 -0.38 -10.52 20.02
C ARG A 51 -0.25 -9.86 18.66
N MET A 52 0.41 -8.71 18.63
CA MET A 52 0.70 -7.92 17.45
C MET A 52 2.14 -7.47 17.41
N GLN A 53 2.69 -7.35 16.22
CA GLN A 53 4.00 -6.75 15.98
C GLN A 53 4.01 -5.24 16.28
N PRO A 54 5.18 -4.63 16.42
CA PRO A 54 5.28 -3.16 16.39
C PRO A 54 4.75 -2.58 15.09
N GLU A 55 4.18 -1.36 15.16
CA GLU A 55 3.71 -0.64 13.96
C GLU A 55 4.83 -0.52 12.91
N GLY A 56 4.47 -0.77 11.66
CA GLY A 56 5.39 -0.75 10.52
C GLY A 56 6.14 -2.06 10.30
N GLU A 57 5.97 -3.07 11.14
CA GLU A 57 6.61 -4.37 10.91
C GLU A 57 6.00 -5.04 9.70
N PHE A 58 6.82 -5.25 8.69
CA PHE A 58 6.49 -6.00 7.48
C PHE A 58 7.24 -7.31 7.48
N THR A 59 6.53 -8.40 7.35
CA THR A 59 7.11 -9.74 7.30
C THR A 59 6.63 -10.46 6.04
N PHE A 60 7.56 -11.03 5.31
CA PHE A 60 7.29 -11.90 4.16
C PHE A 60 7.79 -13.30 4.48
N GLY A 61 6.99 -14.32 4.19
CA GLY A 61 7.38 -15.68 4.54
C GLY A 61 6.66 -16.76 3.74
N THR A 62 7.11 -17.98 4.01
CA THR A 62 6.51 -19.21 3.49
C THR A 62 6.47 -20.28 4.56
N THR A 63 5.42 -21.08 4.53
CA THR A 63 5.32 -22.31 5.32
C THR A 63 4.94 -23.47 4.39
N ILE A 64 5.71 -24.53 4.42
CA ILE A 64 5.60 -25.67 3.52
C ILE A 64 5.36 -26.93 4.34
N SER A 65 4.29 -27.63 4.01
CA SER A 65 3.95 -28.95 4.53
C SER A 65 3.57 -29.91 3.39
N SER A 66 3.28 -31.17 3.71
CA SER A 66 2.74 -32.12 2.74
C SER A 66 1.35 -31.73 2.23
N ASP A 67 0.61 -30.93 2.98
CA ASP A 67 -0.78 -30.61 2.69
C ASP A 67 -0.94 -29.30 1.97
N TYR A 68 -0.19 -28.27 2.40
CA TYR A 68 -0.29 -26.90 1.87
C TYR A 68 1.06 -26.20 1.80
N HIS A 69 1.24 -25.38 0.78
CA HIS A 69 2.34 -24.42 0.70
C HIS A 69 1.75 -23.01 0.83
N HIS A 70 1.98 -22.38 1.98
CA HIS A 70 1.55 -21.02 2.24
C HIS A 70 2.67 -20.03 1.90
N TYR A 71 2.35 -19.01 1.13
CA TYR A 71 3.18 -17.83 0.88
C TYR A 71 2.41 -16.63 1.39
N TRP A 72 3.02 -15.80 2.20
CA TRP A 72 2.31 -14.73 2.86
C TRP A 72 3.16 -13.49 3.06
N ALA A 73 2.48 -12.33 3.13
CA ALA A 73 3.03 -11.06 3.55
C ALA A 73 2.13 -10.47 4.63
N SER A 74 2.70 -10.16 5.78
CA SER A 74 2.01 -9.56 6.91
C SER A 74 2.54 -8.17 7.18
N LEU A 75 1.66 -7.23 7.50
CA LEU A 75 2.00 -5.86 7.84
C LEU A 75 1.21 -5.42 9.08
N GLN A 76 1.95 -4.96 10.09
CA GLN A 76 1.35 -4.21 11.19
C GLN A 76 1.07 -2.78 10.72
N LEU A 77 -0.10 -2.57 10.14
CA LEU A 77 -0.45 -1.32 9.45
C LEU A 77 -0.64 -0.16 10.44
N LEU A 78 -1.27 -0.44 11.57
CA LEU A 78 -1.49 0.49 12.68
C LEU A 78 -1.20 -0.24 14.01
N PRO A 79 -1.00 0.44 15.13
CA PRO A 79 -0.72 -0.22 16.40
C PRO A 79 -1.79 -1.26 16.84
N TRP A 80 -2.99 -1.14 16.28
CA TRP A 80 -4.16 -1.96 16.59
C TRP A 80 -4.68 -2.78 15.39
N LEU A 81 -4.05 -2.68 14.21
CA LEU A 81 -4.49 -3.32 12.97
C LEU A 81 -3.33 -4.09 12.32
N GLU A 82 -3.43 -5.41 12.31
CA GLU A 82 -2.59 -6.32 11.53
C GLU A 82 -3.35 -6.78 10.29
N THR A 83 -2.66 -6.81 9.16
CA THR A 83 -3.20 -7.31 7.88
C THR A 83 -2.25 -8.33 7.29
N THR A 84 -2.77 -9.43 6.77
CA THR A 84 -1.96 -10.46 6.11
C THR A 84 -2.59 -10.80 4.76
N ILE A 85 -1.76 -10.85 3.74
CA ILE A 85 -2.14 -11.35 2.42
C ILE A 85 -1.49 -12.70 2.26
N ARG A 86 -2.30 -13.69 1.95
CA ARG A 86 -1.84 -15.08 1.84
C ARG A 86 -2.18 -15.64 0.47
N TYR A 87 -1.27 -16.45 -0.01
CA TYR A 87 -1.43 -17.28 -1.17
C TYR A 87 -1.09 -18.72 -0.79
N THR A 88 -2.06 -19.63 -0.93
CA THR A 88 -1.89 -21.03 -0.57
C THR A 88 -1.97 -21.91 -1.81
N GLN A 89 -0.92 -22.67 -2.06
CA GLN A 89 -0.88 -23.67 -3.11
C GLN A 89 -1.22 -25.04 -2.53
N VAL A 90 -2.08 -25.77 -3.21
CA VAL A 90 -2.43 -27.15 -2.85
C VAL A 90 -1.56 -28.09 -3.69
N PRO A 91 -0.59 -28.80 -3.07
CA PRO A 91 0.20 -29.81 -3.78
C PRO A 91 -0.69 -30.90 -4.39
N ASP A 92 -0.23 -31.48 -5.48
CA ASP A 92 -0.88 -32.61 -6.16
C ASP A 92 -2.32 -32.36 -6.70
N LEU A 93 -2.76 -31.11 -6.70
CA LEU A 93 -4.04 -30.73 -7.26
C LEU A 93 -3.85 -29.66 -8.33
N TYR A 94 -4.26 -29.96 -9.56
CA TYR A 94 -4.22 -28.97 -10.64
C TYR A 94 -5.37 -27.96 -10.52
N TYR A 95 -5.14 -26.76 -11.02
CA TYR A 95 -6.14 -25.68 -11.06
C TYR A 95 -7.40 -26.11 -11.83
N SER A 96 -7.23 -26.80 -12.95
CA SER A 96 -8.29 -27.39 -13.74
C SER A 96 -7.93 -28.81 -14.16
N GLY A 97 -8.93 -29.66 -14.33
CA GLY A 97 -8.76 -30.97 -14.97
C GLY A 97 -8.48 -30.89 -16.47
N ASP A 98 -8.69 -29.71 -17.08
CA ASP A 98 -8.37 -29.45 -18.49
C ASP A 98 -6.99 -28.77 -18.57
N GLN A 99 -5.99 -29.57 -19.01
CA GLN A 99 -4.63 -29.08 -19.21
C GLN A 99 -4.52 -28.04 -20.33
N SER A 100 -5.45 -28.02 -21.29
CA SER A 100 -5.48 -26.97 -22.31
C SER A 100 -5.81 -25.61 -21.70
N PHE A 101 -6.56 -25.58 -20.60
CA PHE A 101 -6.96 -24.38 -19.88
C PHE A 101 -5.88 -23.88 -18.92
N SER A 102 -5.40 -24.71 -18.01
CA SER A 102 -4.51 -24.27 -16.90
C SER A 102 -3.10 -24.86 -16.95
N GLY A 103 -2.82 -25.78 -17.89
CA GLY A 103 -1.53 -26.49 -17.93
C GLY A 103 -1.29 -27.27 -16.64
N ASP A 104 -0.04 -27.21 -16.19
CA ASP A 104 0.39 -27.84 -14.94
C ASP A 104 0.30 -26.91 -13.72
N THR A 105 -0.49 -25.81 -13.85
CA THR A 105 -0.69 -24.87 -12.72
C THR A 105 -1.45 -25.54 -11.59
N LEU A 106 -0.87 -25.54 -10.40
CA LEU A 106 -1.50 -26.12 -9.22
C LEU A 106 -2.65 -25.24 -8.72
N TYR A 107 -3.60 -25.88 -8.07
CA TYR A 107 -4.72 -25.19 -7.43
C TYR A 107 -4.21 -24.23 -6.34
N THR A 108 -4.76 -23.04 -6.31
CA THR A 108 -4.27 -21.97 -5.44
C THR A 108 -5.43 -21.18 -4.85
N ASP A 109 -5.30 -20.89 -3.57
CA ASP A 109 -6.20 -20.06 -2.78
C ASP A 109 -5.60 -18.70 -2.48
N LYS A 110 -6.42 -17.67 -2.42
CA LYS A 110 -6.03 -16.29 -2.08
C LYS A 110 -6.82 -15.84 -0.87
N GLY A 111 -6.13 -15.50 0.23
CA GLY A 111 -6.75 -15.02 1.45
C GLY A 111 -6.22 -13.65 1.87
N ILE A 112 -7.08 -12.87 2.50
CA ILE A 112 -6.72 -11.65 3.21
C ILE A 112 -7.19 -11.82 4.64
N ASP A 113 -6.27 -11.71 5.59
CA ASP A 113 -6.59 -11.83 7.01
C ASP A 113 -6.49 -10.44 7.66
N VAL A 114 -7.39 -10.16 8.58
CA VAL A 114 -7.43 -8.90 9.34
C VAL A 114 -7.59 -9.23 10.81
N LYS A 115 -6.73 -8.62 11.65
CA LYS A 115 -6.81 -8.73 13.11
C LYS A 115 -6.79 -7.36 13.75
N LEU A 116 -7.71 -7.12 14.67
CA LEU A 116 -7.92 -5.88 15.39
C LEU A 116 -7.66 -6.10 16.89
N ARG A 117 -6.72 -5.34 17.46
CA ARG A 117 -6.54 -5.29 18.90
C ARG A 117 -7.66 -4.49 19.54
N LEU A 118 -8.36 -5.09 20.49
CA LEU A 118 -9.39 -4.40 21.26
C LEU A 118 -8.80 -3.63 22.44
N TRP A 119 -7.83 -4.23 23.16
CA TRP A 119 -7.03 -3.56 24.18
C TRP A 119 -5.70 -4.31 24.41
N GLN A 120 -4.73 -3.60 24.94
CA GLN A 120 -3.40 -4.13 25.26
C GLN A 120 -3.41 -4.84 26.61
N GLU A 121 -2.45 -5.76 26.78
CA GLU A 121 -2.19 -6.40 28.07
C GLU A 121 -1.84 -5.35 29.12
N SER A 122 -2.43 -5.52 30.30
CA SER A 122 -2.06 -4.80 31.51
C SER A 122 -1.74 -5.77 32.65
N TYR A 123 -1.39 -5.26 33.80
CA TYR A 123 -1.11 -6.14 34.94
C TYR A 123 -2.25 -7.13 35.24
N TRP A 124 -3.51 -6.68 35.16
CA TRP A 124 -4.70 -7.48 35.48
C TRP A 124 -5.40 -8.05 34.25
N LEU A 125 -5.36 -7.38 33.13
CA LEU A 125 -6.12 -7.75 31.94
C LEU A 125 -5.22 -8.40 30.87
N PRO A 126 -5.68 -9.46 30.20
CA PRO A 126 -4.99 -9.99 29.05
C PRO A 126 -5.06 -9.01 27.87
N GLU A 127 -4.18 -9.11 26.91
CA GLU A 127 -4.36 -8.53 25.58
C GLU A 127 -5.51 -9.25 24.88
N VAL A 128 -6.40 -8.53 24.18
CA VAL A 128 -7.51 -9.14 23.44
C VAL A 128 -7.56 -8.60 22.03
N ALA A 129 -7.74 -9.51 21.09
CA ALA A 129 -7.93 -9.21 19.68
C ALA A 129 -9.10 -10.00 19.10
N ILE A 130 -9.71 -9.42 18.06
CA ILE A 130 -10.70 -10.05 17.20
C ILE A 130 -10.16 -10.07 15.79
N GLY A 131 -10.44 -11.12 15.02
CA GLY A 131 -9.99 -11.16 13.65
C GLY A 131 -10.83 -12.05 12.76
N ILE A 132 -10.59 -11.89 11.46
CA ILE A 132 -11.22 -12.65 10.39
C ILE A 132 -10.10 -13.15 9.49
N ARG A 133 -10.01 -14.44 9.31
CA ARG A 133 -9.14 -15.11 8.35
C ARG A 133 -9.91 -15.26 7.04
N ASP A 134 -9.24 -15.01 5.93
CA ASP A 134 -9.79 -15.11 4.58
C ASP A 134 -10.96 -14.14 4.29
N LEU A 135 -10.82 -12.90 4.75
CA LEU A 135 -11.76 -11.81 4.49
C LEU A 135 -11.78 -11.45 2.99
N GLY A 136 -12.84 -11.78 2.28
CA GLY A 136 -12.96 -11.49 0.84
C GLY A 136 -12.03 -12.32 -0.06
N GLY A 137 -11.50 -13.44 0.42
CA GLY A 137 -10.80 -14.45 -0.35
C GLY A 137 -11.73 -15.50 -0.95
N THR A 138 -11.18 -16.66 -1.31
CA THR A 138 -11.94 -17.76 -1.93
C THR A 138 -12.68 -18.64 -0.91
N GLY A 139 -12.40 -18.44 0.39
CA GLY A 139 -13.14 -19.07 1.48
C GLY A 139 -12.68 -20.48 1.87
N LEU A 140 -11.48 -20.92 1.43
CA LEU A 140 -10.95 -22.23 1.82
C LEU A 140 -10.64 -22.33 3.32
N PHE A 141 -10.14 -21.23 3.88
CA PHE A 141 -9.67 -21.14 5.26
C PHE A 141 -10.45 -20.11 6.07
N ASP A 142 -11.68 -19.80 5.62
CA ASP A 142 -12.48 -18.74 6.23
C ASP A 142 -12.85 -19.05 7.68
N GLY A 143 -12.58 -18.12 8.57
CA GLY A 143 -12.89 -18.25 9.98
C GLY A 143 -12.70 -16.97 10.76
N GLU A 144 -13.48 -16.84 11.81
CA GLU A 144 -13.42 -15.71 12.73
C GLU A 144 -12.87 -16.18 14.07
N PHE A 145 -12.29 -15.25 14.82
CA PHE A 145 -11.76 -15.57 16.14
C PHE A 145 -11.80 -14.37 17.09
N ILE A 146 -11.84 -14.69 18.37
CA ILE A 146 -11.50 -13.80 19.47
C ILE A 146 -10.41 -14.49 20.26
N ALA A 147 -9.29 -13.83 20.50
CA ALA A 147 -8.15 -14.36 21.23
C ALA A 147 -7.78 -13.47 22.40
N ALA A 148 -7.31 -14.07 23.47
CA ALA A 148 -6.77 -13.40 24.65
C ALA A 148 -5.40 -13.96 24.99
N ASN A 149 -4.42 -13.07 25.25
CA ASN A 149 -3.06 -13.45 25.63
C ASN A 149 -2.66 -12.86 26.97
N LYS A 150 -1.97 -13.66 27.76
CA LYS A 150 -1.42 -13.22 29.04
C LYS A 150 -0.01 -13.78 29.24
N ARG A 151 0.94 -12.88 29.46
CA ARG A 151 2.32 -13.25 29.74
C ARG A 151 2.55 -13.47 31.23
N VAL A 152 3.24 -14.56 31.57
CA VAL A 152 3.71 -14.87 32.93
C VAL A 152 5.17 -15.32 32.84
N GLY A 153 6.09 -14.44 33.16
CA GLY A 153 7.53 -14.68 33.03
C GLY A 153 7.94 -14.98 31.58
N PRO A 154 8.60 -16.13 31.32
CA PRO A 154 9.00 -16.53 29.97
C PRO A 154 7.89 -17.19 29.16
N LEU A 155 6.71 -17.40 29.75
CA LEU A 155 5.56 -18.06 29.13
C LEU A 155 4.52 -17.03 28.68
N ASP A 156 4.00 -17.20 27.49
CA ASP A 156 2.84 -16.46 26.97
C ASP A 156 1.68 -17.43 26.72
N PHE A 157 0.59 -17.22 27.41
CA PHE A 157 -0.59 -18.07 27.34
C PHE A 157 -1.61 -17.47 26.39
N THR A 158 -2.12 -18.28 25.49
CA THR A 158 -3.19 -17.94 24.56
C THR A 158 -4.44 -18.73 24.89
N LEU A 159 -5.59 -18.08 24.94
CA LEU A 159 -6.91 -18.69 24.92
C LEU A 159 -7.76 -17.99 23.86
N GLY A 160 -8.34 -18.78 22.97
CA GLY A 160 -9.15 -18.25 21.88
C GLY A 160 -10.45 -19.02 21.70
N LEU A 161 -11.38 -18.35 21.03
CA LEU A 161 -12.62 -18.88 20.53
C LEU A 161 -12.68 -18.64 19.04
N GLY A 162 -12.81 -19.71 18.26
CA GLY A 162 -12.83 -19.67 16.78
C GLY A 162 -14.16 -20.15 16.21
N TRP A 163 -14.45 -19.69 15.01
CA TRP A 163 -15.57 -20.10 14.16
C TRP A 163 -15.05 -20.47 12.77
N GLY A 164 -15.87 -21.10 11.97
CA GLY A 164 -15.50 -21.56 10.63
C GLY A 164 -14.31 -22.52 10.68
N TYR A 165 -13.31 -22.33 9.80
CA TYR A 165 -12.13 -23.19 9.74
C TYR A 165 -11.34 -23.24 11.06
N ILE A 166 -11.30 -22.11 11.81
CA ILE A 166 -10.62 -22.02 13.12
C ILE A 166 -11.39 -22.78 14.22
N GLY A 167 -12.73 -22.88 14.09
CA GLY A 167 -13.62 -23.47 15.09
C GLY A 167 -14.27 -24.79 14.69
N GLN A 168 -13.76 -25.48 13.68
CA GLN A 168 -14.39 -26.64 13.05
C GLN A 168 -14.57 -27.82 14.00
N ARG A 169 -13.68 -28.00 15.01
CA ARG A 169 -13.77 -29.02 16.05
C ARG A 169 -15.11 -29.00 16.82
N GLY A 170 -15.78 -27.84 16.93
CA GLY A 170 -17.08 -27.74 17.54
C GLY A 170 -17.14 -28.22 19.00
N ASN A 171 -16.04 -28.03 19.76
CA ASN A 171 -15.92 -28.56 21.14
C ASN A 171 -16.74 -27.77 22.16
N ILE A 172 -17.36 -26.67 21.76
CA ILE A 172 -18.35 -25.93 22.54
C ILE A 172 -19.55 -25.53 21.67
N THR A 173 -20.69 -25.32 22.31
CA THR A 173 -21.84 -24.68 21.62
C THR A 173 -21.50 -23.23 21.33
N ASN A 174 -21.79 -22.73 20.13
CA ASN A 174 -21.56 -21.35 19.78
C ASN A 174 -22.29 -20.42 20.79
N PRO A 175 -21.54 -19.58 21.54
CA PRO A 175 -22.15 -18.74 22.59
C PRO A 175 -23.16 -17.72 22.03
N LEU A 176 -23.01 -17.32 20.77
CA LEU A 176 -23.88 -16.35 20.10
C LEU A 176 -25.26 -16.93 19.77
N CYS A 177 -25.41 -18.26 19.70
CA CYS A 177 -26.70 -18.92 19.59
C CYS A 177 -27.66 -18.59 20.75
N ASN A 178 -27.12 -18.23 21.92
CA ASN A 178 -27.96 -17.79 23.05
C ASN A 178 -28.49 -16.38 22.86
N ILE A 179 -27.98 -15.63 21.89
CA ILE A 179 -28.41 -14.26 21.58
C ILE A 179 -29.41 -14.30 20.43
N ASP A 180 -29.12 -15.05 19.36
CA ASP A 180 -30.00 -15.20 18.19
C ASP A 180 -29.70 -16.56 17.51
N ASP A 181 -30.76 -17.33 17.20
CA ASP A 181 -30.67 -18.63 16.52
C ASP A 181 -30.00 -18.52 15.14
N ALA A 182 -30.00 -17.35 14.51
CA ALA A 182 -29.30 -17.08 13.26
C ALA A 182 -27.76 -17.30 13.35
N PHE A 183 -27.18 -17.37 14.55
CA PHE A 183 -25.76 -17.70 14.74
C PHE A 183 -25.48 -19.20 14.86
N CYS A 184 -26.52 -20.04 14.95
CA CYS A 184 -26.33 -21.46 15.15
C CYS A 184 -25.88 -22.19 13.89
N ASP A 185 -26.27 -21.71 12.73
CA ASP A 185 -26.01 -22.33 11.44
C ASP A 185 -25.14 -21.44 10.56
N ARG A 186 -24.07 -22.03 9.95
CA ARG A 186 -23.20 -21.37 8.98
C ARG A 186 -23.59 -21.79 7.58
N ASN A 187 -23.98 -20.82 6.76
CA ASN A 187 -24.33 -21.06 5.34
C ASN A 187 -23.11 -21.55 4.54
N ASN A 188 -23.36 -22.24 3.40
CA ASN A 188 -22.31 -22.76 2.52
C ASN A 188 -21.45 -21.69 1.81
N GLY A 189 -21.70 -20.41 2.02
CA GLY A 189 -20.92 -19.30 1.49
C GLY A 189 -21.04 -19.10 -0.01
N PHE A 190 -20.30 -18.12 -0.49
CA PHE A 190 -20.17 -17.82 -1.90
C PHE A 190 -19.40 -18.94 -2.61
N LYS A 191 -19.99 -19.53 -3.66
CA LYS A 191 -19.40 -20.63 -4.45
C LYS A 191 -18.78 -20.18 -5.77
N GLY A 192 -18.65 -18.88 -6.00
CA GLY A 192 -18.07 -18.31 -7.21
C GLY A 192 -16.54 -18.19 -7.13
N ASN A 193 -15.88 -18.01 -8.28
CA ASN A 193 -14.46 -17.73 -8.35
C ASN A 193 -14.14 -16.32 -7.85
N GLY A 194 -13.01 -16.13 -7.18
CA GLY A 194 -12.42 -14.81 -6.86
C GLY A 194 -12.85 -14.12 -5.56
N GLY A 195 -13.67 -14.76 -4.74
CA GLY A 195 -13.99 -14.32 -3.37
C GLY A 195 -15.07 -13.23 -3.23
N SER A 196 -15.71 -13.22 -2.07
CA SER A 196 -16.73 -12.22 -1.70
C SER A 196 -16.63 -11.85 -0.23
N PHE A 197 -17.19 -10.69 0.16
CA PHE A 197 -17.41 -10.35 1.58
C PHE A 197 -18.71 -11.03 2.05
N ASP A 198 -18.60 -12.24 2.58
CA ASP A 198 -19.75 -13.02 3.03
C ASP A 198 -20.06 -12.78 4.51
N THR A 199 -20.47 -11.55 4.81
CA THR A 199 -20.78 -11.10 6.20
C THR A 199 -21.88 -11.92 6.87
N GLN A 200 -22.70 -12.62 6.08
CA GLN A 200 -23.79 -13.44 6.62
C GLN A 200 -23.30 -14.72 7.30
N ARG A 201 -22.02 -15.09 7.08
CA ARG A 201 -21.39 -16.26 7.70
C ARG A 201 -20.64 -15.96 8.99
N TRP A 202 -20.31 -14.69 9.24
CA TRP A 202 -19.41 -14.30 10.33
C TRP A 202 -19.94 -14.69 11.68
N PHE A 203 -19.08 -15.35 12.50
CA PHE A 203 -19.34 -15.83 13.85
C PHE A 203 -20.50 -16.83 13.97
N LYS A 204 -20.80 -17.54 12.87
CA LYS A 204 -21.90 -18.50 12.78
C LYS A 204 -21.42 -19.94 12.73
N GLY A 205 -22.32 -20.87 13.11
CA GLY A 205 -22.09 -22.30 13.07
C GLY A 205 -21.25 -22.81 14.22
N ASN A 206 -20.50 -23.86 13.99
CA ASN A 206 -19.62 -24.50 15.00
C ASN A 206 -18.63 -23.51 15.60
N ALA A 207 -18.41 -23.64 16.90
CA ALA A 207 -17.41 -22.87 17.62
C ALA A 207 -16.49 -23.79 18.39
N ALA A 208 -15.21 -23.43 18.48
CA ALA A 208 -14.24 -24.19 19.25
C ALA A 208 -13.36 -23.28 20.11
N LEU A 209 -13.12 -23.75 21.34
CA LEU A 209 -12.02 -23.22 22.13
C LEU A 209 -10.71 -23.80 21.60
N TYR A 210 -9.73 -22.94 21.49
CA TYR A 210 -8.35 -23.28 21.17
C TYR A 210 -7.40 -22.52 22.12
N GLY A 211 -6.14 -22.85 22.10
CA GLY A 211 -5.18 -22.11 22.89
C GLY A 211 -3.78 -22.70 22.82
N GLY A 212 -2.87 -22.13 23.59
CA GLY A 212 -1.51 -22.60 23.60
C GLY A 212 -0.61 -21.83 24.54
N VAL A 213 0.65 -22.22 24.50
CA VAL A 213 1.72 -21.60 25.30
C VAL A 213 2.93 -21.41 24.41
N GLU A 214 3.47 -20.21 24.42
CA GLU A 214 4.77 -19.87 23.83
C GLU A 214 5.78 -19.72 24.97
N TYR A 215 6.89 -20.42 24.85
CA TYR A 215 7.98 -20.39 25.81
C TYR A 215 9.21 -19.75 25.20
N GLN A 216 9.56 -18.56 25.68
CA GLN A 216 10.82 -17.93 25.35
C GLN A 216 11.93 -18.59 26.17
N THR A 217 12.77 -19.38 25.53
CA THR A 217 13.85 -20.09 26.22
C THR A 217 14.93 -19.11 26.72
N PRO A 218 15.76 -19.53 27.71
CA PRO A 218 16.92 -18.71 28.11
C PRO A 218 17.92 -18.45 26.97
N TRP A 219 17.94 -19.33 25.96
CA TRP A 219 18.68 -19.09 24.72
C TRP A 219 17.81 -18.23 23.78
N GLN A 220 18.07 -16.93 23.81
CA GLN A 220 17.23 -15.91 23.20
C GLN A 220 16.78 -16.16 21.76
N PRO A 221 17.59 -16.74 20.83
CA PRO A 221 17.12 -17.06 19.48
C PRO A 221 16.04 -18.14 19.40
N LEU A 222 15.85 -18.97 20.44
CA LEU A 222 14.94 -20.13 20.40
C LEU A 222 13.67 -19.87 21.21
N GLN A 223 12.52 -20.06 20.58
CA GLN A 223 11.19 -20.07 21.18
C GLN A 223 10.52 -21.43 20.90
N LEU A 224 9.81 -21.96 21.87
CA LEU A 224 9.04 -23.20 21.74
C LEU A 224 7.55 -22.89 21.83
N LYS A 225 6.73 -23.64 21.09
CA LYS A 225 5.28 -23.50 21.06
C LYS A 225 4.59 -24.83 21.32
N LEU A 226 3.51 -24.76 22.09
CA LEU A 226 2.54 -25.82 22.25
C LEU A 226 1.16 -25.26 21.97
N GLU A 227 0.39 -25.92 21.11
CA GLU A 227 -0.93 -25.48 20.68
C GLU A 227 -1.95 -26.59 20.86
N TYR A 228 -3.14 -26.24 21.33
CA TYR A 228 -4.36 -27.03 21.22
C TYR A 228 -5.18 -26.46 20.08
N ASP A 229 -5.37 -27.25 19.04
CA ASP A 229 -5.96 -26.84 17.76
C ASP A 229 -7.49 -26.82 17.83
N GLY A 230 -8.10 -25.75 17.39
CA GLY A 230 -9.56 -25.59 17.27
C GLY A 230 -10.16 -26.23 16.01
N ASN A 231 -9.32 -26.75 15.11
CA ASN A 231 -9.74 -27.41 13.89
C ASN A 231 -9.59 -28.95 14.03
N ASP A 232 -10.52 -29.71 13.50
CA ASP A 232 -10.44 -31.16 13.39
C ASP A 232 -10.27 -31.66 11.95
N TYR A 233 -10.21 -30.71 11.00
CA TYR A 233 -9.94 -30.93 9.57
C TYR A 233 -10.93 -31.85 8.85
N THR A 234 -12.10 -32.14 9.44
CA THR A 234 -13.11 -33.03 8.83
C THR A 234 -13.73 -32.42 7.59
N ASP A 235 -13.91 -31.09 7.57
CA ASP A 235 -14.43 -30.34 6.42
C ASP A 235 -13.32 -29.60 5.65
N ASP A 236 -12.05 -30.00 5.86
CA ASP A 236 -10.95 -29.41 5.10
C ASP A 236 -11.08 -29.64 3.60
N PHE A 237 -10.59 -28.70 2.81
CA PHE A 237 -10.65 -28.76 1.34
C PHE A 237 -10.05 -30.04 0.76
N ARG A 238 -8.95 -30.53 1.32
CA ARG A 238 -8.31 -31.78 0.91
C ARG A 238 -9.09 -33.01 1.41
N ALA A 239 -9.62 -32.97 2.64
CA ALA A 239 -10.46 -34.03 3.17
C ALA A 239 -11.68 -34.28 2.28
N ASN A 240 -12.34 -33.22 1.83
CA ASN A 240 -13.48 -33.28 0.91
C ASN A 240 -13.12 -33.83 -0.50
N ARG A 241 -11.82 -34.02 -0.79
CA ARG A 241 -11.27 -34.62 -2.01
C ARG A 241 -10.63 -35.99 -1.79
N GLY A 242 -10.87 -36.59 -0.63
CA GLY A 242 -10.46 -37.95 -0.34
C GLY A 242 -9.05 -38.10 0.24
N HIS A 243 -8.39 -36.99 0.63
CA HIS A 243 -7.15 -37.05 1.41
C HIS A 243 -7.47 -37.26 2.89
N ASP A 244 -6.73 -38.14 3.56
CA ASP A 244 -6.89 -38.36 5.00
C ASP A 244 -6.26 -37.20 5.78
N MET A 245 -7.11 -36.27 6.23
CA MET A 245 -6.73 -35.14 7.07
C MET A 245 -7.03 -35.39 8.56
N THR A 246 -7.41 -36.59 8.95
CA THR A 246 -7.83 -36.91 10.33
C THR A 246 -6.68 -36.70 11.33
N PRO A 247 -6.83 -35.83 12.33
CA PRO A 247 -5.80 -35.60 13.32
C PRO A 247 -5.68 -36.78 14.28
N LYS A 248 -4.43 -37.24 14.47
CA LYS A 248 -4.10 -38.25 15.52
C LYS A 248 -3.93 -37.60 16.89
N SER A 249 -3.74 -36.30 16.92
CA SER A 249 -3.59 -35.52 18.16
C SER A 249 -4.22 -34.12 17.94
N PRO A 250 -4.93 -33.57 18.92
CA PRO A 250 -5.37 -32.17 18.89
C PRO A 250 -4.24 -31.21 19.29
N PHE A 251 -3.07 -31.70 19.64
CA PHE A 251 -1.94 -30.88 20.05
C PHE A 251 -0.90 -30.80 18.94
N ASN A 252 -0.44 -29.57 18.69
CA ASN A 252 0.67 -29.25 17.82
C ASN A 252 1.86 -28.75 18.66
N VAL A 253 3.06 -29.08 18.24
CA VAL A 253 4.30 -28.62 18.88
C VAL A 253 5.21 -27.98 17.83
N GLY A 254 5.87 -26.90 18.19
CA GLY A 254 6.73 -26.17 17.27
C GLY A 254 7.91 -25.51 17.95
N ALA A 255 8.89 -25.17 17.12
CA ALA A 255 10.05 -24.38 17.51
C ALA A 255 10.28 -23.28 16.47
N VAL A 256 10.58 -22.10 16.96
CA VAL A 256 10.92 -20.93 16.16
C VAL A 256 12.34 -20.52 16.49
N TYR A 257 13.17 -20.39 15.47
CA TYR A 257 14.57 -20.04 15.61
C TYR A 257 14.89 -18.76 14.81
N GLN A 258 15.38 -17.77 15.51
CA GLN A 258 15.86 -16.54 14.90
C GLN A 258 17.24 -16.75 14.29
N LEU A 259 17.31 -16.75 12.97
CA LEU A 259 18.56 -16.89 12.22
C LEU A 259 19.41 -15.62 12.28
N THR A 260 18.75 -14.49 12.14
CA THR A 260 19.32 -13.13 12.19
C THR A 260 18.27 -12.17 12.75
N ASP A 261 18.60 -10.89 12.93
CA ASP A 261 17.62 -9.88 13.37
C ASP A 261 16.48 -9.67 12.38
N TRP A 262 16.67 -10.06 11.12
CA TRP A 262 15.71 -9.90 10.02
C TRP A 262 15.20 -11.21 9.43
N ALA A 263 15.60 -12.38 9.94
CA ALA A 263 15.20 -13.68 9.39
C ALA A 263 14.92 -14.70 10.49
N THR A 264 13.83 -15.45 10.33
CA THR A 264 13.35 -16.47 11.29
C THR A 264 13.00 -17.75 10.54
N ALA A 265 13.37 -18.89 11.12
CA ALA A 265 12.96 -20.21 10.67
C ALA A 265 12.06 -20.86 11.72
N ASN A 266 11.07 -21.63 11.29
CA ASN A 266 10.20 -22.41 12.16
C ASN A 266 10.06 -23.85 11.66
N ILE A 267 9.84 -24.74 12.61
CA ILE A 267 9.50 -26.14 12.38
C ILE A 267 8.38 -26.51 13.32
N SER A 268 7.39 -27.25 12.84
CA SER A 268 6.30 -27.75 13.65
C SER A 268 5.94 -29.19 13.33
N TYR A 269 5.35 -29.87 14.31
CA TYR A 269 4.70 -31.16 14.14
C TYR A 269 3.25 -31.03 14.55
N GLU A 270 2.37 -31.19 13.58
CA GLU A 270 0.97 -30.82 13.67
C GLU A 270 0.06 -32.03 13.50
N ARG A 271 -1.08 -32.01 14.20
CA ARG A 271 -2.12 -33.06 14.13
C ARG A 271 -1.63 -34.45 14.45
N GLY A 272 -0.36 -34.64 14.89
CA GLY A 272 0.27 -35.91 15.05
C GLY A 272 0.58 -36.67 13.75
N THR A 273 0.56 -35.95 12.60
CA THR A 273 0.74 -36.54 11.26
C THR A 273 1.64 -35.75 10.34
N THR A 274 1.71 -34.44 10.49
CA THR A 274 2.30 -33.53 9.50
C THR A 274 3.46 -32.74 10.07
N VAL A 275 4.55 -32.63 9.33
CA VAL A 275 5.67 -31.74 9.63
C VAL A 275 5.59 -30.53 8.71
N SER A 276 5.71 -29.34 9.28
CA SER A 276 5.75 -28.09 8.55
C SER A 276 7.09 -27.39 8.77
N PHE A 277 7.57 -26.71 7.73
CA PHE A 277 8.78 -25.89 7.77
C PHE A 277 8.44 -24.50 7.27
N GLY A 278 8.88 -23.48 7.99
CA GLY A 278 8.69 -22.10 7.59
C GLY A 278 9.98 -21.30 7.60
N LEU A 279 10.00 -20.28 6.75
CA LEU A 279 11.03 -19.25 6.69
C LEU A 279 10.37 -17.90 6.49
N SER A 280 10.80 -16.90 7.26
CA SER A 280 10.31 -15.54 7.11
C SER A 280 11.43 -14.52 7.21
N VAL A 281 11.24 -13.39 6.54
CA VAL A 281 12.11 -12.22 6.61
C VAL A 281 11.27 -11.02 7.00
N ASN A 282 11.82 -10.15 7.83
CA ASN A 282 11.09 -9.00 8.34
C ASN A 282 11.92 -7.71 8.26
N THR A 283 11.21 -6.62 8.19
CA THR A 283 11.76 -5.26 8.26
C THR A 283 10.71 -4.31 8.83
N ASN A 284 11.14 -3.32 9.58
CA ASN A 284 10.20 -2.34 10.12
C ASN A 284 10.23 -1.06 9.29
N PHE A 285 9.10 -0.71 8.67
CA PHE A 285 8.97 0.46 7.80
C PHE A 285 9.12 1.80 8.55
N ASN A 286 8.91 1.84 9.87
CA ASN A 286 9.18 3.04 10.68
C ASN A 286 10.66 3.21 11.02
N GLN A 287 11.46 2.13 10.98
CA GLN A 287 12.86 2.14 11.42
C GLN A 287 13.86 2.24 10.27
N LEU A 288 13.40 2.11 9.03
CA LEU A 288 14.28 2.24 7.87
C LEU A 288 14.81 3.66 7.75
N LYS A 289 16.15 3.77 7.72
CA LYS A 289 16.86 5.05 7.63
C LYS A 289 17.57 5.17 6.29
N ALA A 290 17.56 6.37 5.75
CA ALA A 290 18.36 6.71 4.59
C ALA A 290 19.80 7.05 5.02
N SER A 291 20.79 6.55 4.29
CA SER A 291 22.20 6.90 4.47
C SER A 291 22.70 7.55 3.19
N TRP A 292 22.90 8.87 3.24
CA TRP A 292 23.24 9.64 2.06
C TRP A 292 24.70 10.07 2.04
N LEU A 293 25.31 10.04 0.85
CA LEU A 293 26.52 10.75 0.50
C LEU A 293 26.10 12.06 -0.16
N ASP A 294 26.06 13.13 0.62
CA ASP A 294 25.53 14.42 0.21
C ASP A 294 26.46 15.58 0.59
N GLU A 295 26.27 16.73 -0.03
CA GLU A 295 26.96 17.97 0.30
C GLU A 295 26.63 18.38 1.76
N PRO A 296 27.61 18.82 2.54
CA PRO A 296 27.36 19.26 3.91
C PRO A 296 26.40 20.46 3.93
N MET A 297 25.77 20.70 5.09
CA MET A 297 24.96 21.90 5.29
C MET A 297 25.84 23.14 5.11
N PRO A 298 25.43 24.12 4.29
CA PRO A 298 26.17 25.36 4.17
C PRO A 298 26.29 26.08 5.53
N SER A 299 27.44 26.65 5.82
CA SER A 299 27.60 27.49 7.01
C SER A 299 27.12 28.92 6.73
N VAL A 300 26.56 29.57 7.74
CA VAL A 300 26.16 30.99 7.66
C VAL A 300 27.37 31.89 7.60
N THR A 301 27.43 32.83 6.66
CA THR A 301 28.37 33.92 6.64
C THR A 301 27.75 35.18 7.24
N THR A 302 28.47 35.86 8.11
CA THR A 302 28.02 37.10 8.75
C THR A 302 28.38 38.34 7.93
N THR A 303 29.21 38.20 6.89
CA THR A 303 29.65 39.30 6.04
C THR A 303 28.60 39.59 4.98
N PRO A 304 28.07 40.80 4.88
CA PRO A 304 27.12 41.15 3.85
C PRO A 304 27.75 40.99 2.47
N THR A 305 27.00 40.39 1.54
CA THR A 305 27.36 40.29 0.14
C THR A 305 27.18 41.67 -0.55
N ALA A 306 27.78 41.87 -1.71
CA ALA A 306 27.63 43.06 -2.52
C ALA A 306 26.17 43.48 -2.70
N THR A 307 25.91 44.76 -2.76
CA THR A 307 24.53 45.31 -2.95
C THR A 307 23.91 44.96 -4.31
N GLU A 308 24.76 44.64 -5.29
CA GLU A 308 24.35 44.22 -6.64
C GLU A 308 25.21 43.05 -7.10
N LEU A 309 24.59 42.04 -7.73
CA LEU A 309 25.25 40.91 -8.34
C LEU A 309 25.37 41.03 -9.83
N THR A 310 26.45 40.52 -10.40
CA THR A 310 26.60 40.37 -11.85
C THR A 310 25.74 39.18 -12.34
N ALA A 311 25.49 39.11 -13.67
CA ALA A 311 24.76 38.00 -14.27
C ALA A 311 25.40 36.64 -13.96
N GLU A 312 26.75 36.57 -13.95
CA GLU A 312 27.50 35.34 -13.61
C GLU A 312 27.30 34.94 -12.15
N GLN A 313 27.24 35.90 -11.22
CA GLN A 313 26.98 35.63 -9.82
C GLN A 313 25.55 35.13 -9.57
N TRP A 314 24.55 35.71 -10.24
CA TRP A 314 23.19 35.17 -10.21
C TRP A 314 23.12 33.75 -10.75
N GLN A 315 23.84 33.48 -11.84
CA GLN A 315 23.89 32.12 -12.42
C GLN A 315 24.56 31.13 -11.45
N GLN A 316 25.64 31.54 -10.77
CA GLN A 316 26.30 30.70 -9.77
C GLN A 316 25.38 30.40 -8.58
N LEU A 317 24.71 31.43 -8.04
CA LEU A 317 23.72 31.25 -6.97
C LEU A 317 22.62 30.28 -7.38
N ALA A 318 22.07 30.40 -8.57
CA ALA A 318 21.04 29.49 -9.08
C ALA A 318 21.56 28.04 -9.21
N GLN A 319 22.82 27.87 -9.64
CA GLN A 319 23.45 26.54 -9.69
C GLN A 319 23.66 25.94 -8.30
N ASP A 320 24.05 26.76 -7.32
CA ASP A 320 24.24 26.31 -5.93
C ASP A 320 22.91 25.96 -5.28
N VAL A 321 21.86 26.73 -5.51
CA VAL A 321 20.49 26.42 -5.07
C VAL A 321 20.00 25.10 -5.68
N ASN A 322 20.30 24.86 -6.94
CA ASN A 322 19.97 23.59 -7.61
C ASN A 322 20.78 22.42 -7.00
N LYS A 323 22.08 22.53 -6.89
CA LYS A 323 22.97 21.43 -6.49
C LYS A 323 22.87 21.12 -4.99
N ILE A 324 22.91 22.17 -4.14
CA ILE A 324 23.04 22.04 -2.68
C ILE A 324 21.68 21.99 -2.01
N ALA A 325 20.74 22.84 -2.40
CA ALA A 325 19.40 22.86 -1.82
C ALA A 325 18.39 21.98 -2.56
N GLY A 326 18.72 21.49 -3.77
CA GLY A 326 17.91 20.53 -4.52
C GLY A 326 16.72 21.13 -5.26
N TYR A 327 16.67 22.43 -5.45
CA TYR A 327 15.65 23.13 -6.23
C TYR A 327 16.06 23.15 -7.71
N LYS A 328 15.47 22.26 -8.49
CA LYS A 328 15.84 21.97 -9.90
C LYS A 328 15.61 23.17 -10.81
N ASN A 329 16.65 23.57 -11.54
CA ASN A 329 16.60 24.63 -12.58
C ASN A 329 15.84 25.87 -12.13
N PRO A 330 16.26 26.55 -11.05
CA PRO A 330 15.49 27.62 -10.45
C PRO A 330 15.43 28.86 -11.35
N THR A 331 14.31 29.57 -11.27
CA THR A 331 14.15 30.96 -11.72
C THR A 331 14.19 31.85 -10.49
N ILE A 332 15.03 32.87 -10.45
CA ILE A 332 15.21 33.75 -9.29
C ILE A 332 14.79 35.19 -9.65
N TYR A 333 13.97 35.77 -8.79
CA TYR A 333 13.48 37.17 -8.90
C TYR A 333 13.96 37.96 -7.69
N GLN A 334 14.13 39.28 -7.86
CA GLN A 334 14.41 40.19 -6.77
C GLN A 334 13.39 41.36 -6.80
N ASP A 335 12.77 41.60 -5.64
CA ASP A 335 11.89 42.76 -5.40
C ASP A 335 12.60 43.78 -4.51
N GLY A 336 13.47 44.57 -5.12
CA GLY A 336 14.29 45.55 -4.41
C GLY A 336 14.99 45.00 -3.16
N ASP A 337 14.86 45.71 -2.05
CA ASP A 337 15.39 45.27 -0.75
C ASP A 337 14.37 44.46 0.08
N ASN A 338 13.20 44.13 -0.47
CA ASN A 338 12.16 43.44 0.25
C ASN A 338 12.39 41.92 0.23
N SER A 339 12.44 41.34 -0.98
CA SER A 339 12.53 39.88 -1.07
C SER A 339 13.32 39.38 -2.29
N ILE A 340 13.83 38.15 -2.13
CA ILE A 340 14.33 37.32 -3.23
C ILE A 340 13.43 36.10 -3.31
N THR A 341 12.90 35.84 -4.52
CA THR A 341 11.98 34.72 -4.78
C THR A 341 12.66 33.68 -5.65
N VAL A 342 12.69 32.43 -5.19
CA VAL A 342 13.16 31.26 -5.93
C VAL A 342 11.93 30.44 -6.35
N VAL A 343 11.78 30.21 -7.66
CA VAL A 343 10.72 29.38 -8.23
C VAL A 343 11.34 28.11 -8.79
N ALA A 344 11.04 26.97 -8.22
CA ALA A 344 11.63 25.71 -8.66
C ALA A 344 10.91 24.47 -8.12
N GLU A 345 11.15 23.32 -8.75
CA GLU A 345 10.75 22.00 -8.26
C GLU A 345 11.79 21.45 -7.27
N GLN A 346 11.35 20.98 -6.08
CA GLN A 346 12.21 20.28 -5.15
C GLN A 346 12.34 18.80 -5.55
N VAL A 347 13.54 18.36 -5.97
CA VAL A 347 13.78 16.99 -6.47
C VAL A 347 14.73 16.18 -5.60
N LYS A 348 15.34 16.80 -4.58
CA LYS A 348 16.40 16.19 -3.78
C LYS A 348 15.94 15.81 -2.38
N TYR A 349 15.36 16.73 -1.64
CA TYR A 349 14.99 16.50 -0.25
C TYR A 349 13.49 16.35 -0.06
N ARG A 350 13.05 15.21 0.50
CA ARG A 350 11.67 15.03 0.98
C ARG A 350 11.42 15.88 2.22
N ASP A 351 12.44 16.06 3.05
CA ASP A 351 12.43 16.98 4.19
C ASP A 351 12.54 18.43 3.70
N ARG A 352 11.41 19.13 3.71
CA ARG A 352 11.32 20.52 3.29
C ARG A 352 12.04 21.46 4.26
N ASP A 353 12.16 21.10 5.54
CA ASP A 353 12.91 21.89 6.53
C ASP A 353 14.38 21.98 6.13
N GLN A 354 14.96 20.84 5.76
CA GLN A 354 16.34 20.76 5.30
C GLN A 354 16.56 21.52 3.97
N ALA A 355 15.64 21.34 3.02
CA ALA A 355 15.72 22.00 1.70
C ALA A 355 15.66 23.53 1.83
N GLN A 356 14.69 24.03 2.59
CA GLN A 356 14.43 25.46 2.79
C GLN A 356 15.56 26.11 3.61
N LEU A 357 16.07 25.43 4.64
CA LEU A 357 17.22 25.94 5.42
C LEU A 357 18.47 26.08 4.54
N ARG A 358 18.78 25.06 3.71
CA ARG A 358 19.91 25.12 2.77
C ARG A 358 19.74 26.28 1.76
N ALA A 359 18.57 26.41 1.17
CA ALA A 359 18.27 27.50 0.23
C ALA A 359 18.38 28.87 0.91
N GLY A 360 17.79 29.03 2.09
CA GLY A 360 17.85 30.28 2.84
C GLY A 360 19.27 30.70 3.24
N ILE A 361 20.13 29.76 3.67
CA ILE A 361 21.54 30.05 3.97
C ILE A 361 22.29 30.43 2.70
N LEU A 362 22.10 29.74 1.57
CA LEU A 362 22.73 30.10 0.29
C LEU A 362 22.33 31.51 -0.18
N LEU A 363 21.04 31.83 -0.09
CA LEU A 363 20.53 33.16 -0.43
C LEU A 363 21.10 34.22 0.49
N ASN A 364 21.17 33.95 1.81
CA ASN A 364 21.82 34.90 2.75
C ASN A 364 23.30 35.16 2.44
N ASN A 365 24.02 34.10 2.05
CA ASN A 365 25.47 34.19 1.85
C ASN A 365 25.89 34.80 0.54
N GLN A 366 25.09 34.63 -0.51
CA GLN A 366 25.47 34.96 -1.88
C GLN A 366 24.62 36.05 -2.52
N ALA A 367 23.40 36.29 -2.03
CA ALA A 367 22.48 37.26 -2.62
C ALA A 367 22.55 38.63 -1.93
N PRO A 368 22.02 39.71 -2.54
CA PRO A 368 21.87 41.00 -1.88
C PRO A 368 21.06 40.89 -0.58
N VAL A 369 21.31 41.84 0.34
CA VAL A 369 20.61 41.84 1.63
C VAL A 369 19.16 42.25 1.43
N VAL A 370 18.25 41.35 1.80
CA VAL A 370 16.80 41.57 1.77
C VAL A 370 16.17 41.20 3.12
N LYS A 371 14.89 41.53 3.31
CA LYS A 371 14.12 41.21 4.52
C LYS A 371 13.68 39.75 4.57
N GLU A 372 13.31 39.20 3.42
CA GLU A 372 12.67 37.90 3.29
C GLU A 372 13.19 37.12 2.10
N PHE A 373 13.24 35.78 2.23
CA PHE A 373 13.42 34.86 1.12
C PHE A 373 12.10 34.12 0.87
N LYS A 374 11.67 34.08 -0.38
CA LYS A 374 10.47 33.38 -0.80
C LYS A 374 10.86 32.18 -1.65
N ILE A 375 10.28 31.03 -1.35
CA ILE A 375 10.47 29.80 -2.11
C ILE A 375 9.11 29.35 -2.61
N VAL A 376 8.89 29.47 -3.93
CA VAL A 376 7.71 28.98 -4.62
C VAL A 376 8.04 27.62 -5.17
N GLU A 377 7.55 26.58 -4.49
CA GLU A 377 7.72 25.20 -4.98
C GLU A 377 6.75 24.92 -6.11
N THR A 378 7.27 24.37 -7.21
CA THR A 378 6.49 23.98 -8.39
C THR A 378 6.53 22.47 -8.60
N VAL A 379 5.49 21.93 -9.22
CA VAL A 379 5.43 20.55 -9.75
C VAL A 379 4.80 20.62 -11.13
N ALA A 380 5.45 20.03 -12.12
CA ALA A 380 5.00 20.15 -13.52
C ALA A 380 4.75 21.62 -13.91
N ASN A 381 5.67 22.51 -13.62
CA ASN A 381 5.63 23.96 -13.80
C ASN A 381 4.46 24.69 -13.10
N GLN A 382 3.60 23.99 -12.36
CA GLN A 382 2.51 24.62 -11.61
C GLN A 382 2.98 25.03 -10.23
N PRO A 383 2.69 26.26 -9.77
CA PRO A 383 3.03 26.70 -8.42
C PRO A 383 2.13 25.99 -7.40
N ILE A 384 2.73 25.40 -6.36
CA ILE A 384 2.03 24.59 -5.37
C ILE A 384 1.95 25.30 -4.02
N THR A 385 3.07 25.73 -3.49
CA THR A 385 3.19 26.44 -2.20
C THR A 385 4.20 27.57 -2.30
N GLU A 386 3.97 28.64 -1.54
CA GLU A 386 4.93 29.70 -1.30
C GLU A 386 5.34 29.67 0.16
N THR A 387 6.63 29.48 0.41
CA THR A 387 7.23 29.55 1.75
C THR A 387 8.01 30.85 1.88
N ILE A 388 7.64 31.68 2.85
CA ILE A 388 8.29 32.95 3.15
C ILE A 388 9.16 32.73 4.39
N LEU A 389 10.46 32.96 4.24
CA LEU A 389 11.46 32.85 5.30
C LEU A 389 11.87 34.26 5.74
N ASN A 390 11.60 34.62 7.00
CA ASN A 390 12.14 35.87 7.58
C ASN A 390 13.64 35.72 7.78
N ARG A 391 14.42 36.59 7.12
CA ARG A 391 15.89 36.49 7.12
C ARG A 391 16.51 36.53 8.51
N GLN A 392 16.02 37.43 9.39
CA GLN A 392 16.60 37.58 10.74
C GLN A 392 16.36 36.33 11.59
N GLN A 393 15.12 35.80 11.58
CA GLN A 393 14.76 34.59 12.30
C GLN A 393 15.45 33.34 11.72
N LEU A 394 15.61 33.28 10.40
CA LEU A 394 16.37 32.22 9.74
C LEU A 394 17.81 32.16 10.21
N LEU A 395 18.47 33.31 10.35
CA LEU A 395 19.86 33.39 10.87
C LEU A 395 19.96 32.92 12.32
N GLN A 396 18.97 33.24 13.16
CA GLN A 396 18.91 32.74 14.54
C GLN A 396 18.79 31.22 14.59
N VAL A 397 17.93 30.65 13.71
CA VAL A 397 17.77 29.20 13.58
C VAL A 397 19.06 28.55 13.08
N ALA A 398 19.65 29.08 12.01
CA ALA A 398 20.85 28.53 11.40
C ALA A 398 22.10 28.57 12.29
N ASN A 399 22.17 29.55 13.19
CA ASN A 399 23.24 29.68 14.20
C ASN A 399 22.93 28.90 15.49
N ASN A 400 21.75 28.33 15.66
CA ASN A 400 21.27 27.73 16.91
C ASN A 400 21.31 28.71 18.09
N ASP A 401 20.87 29.94 17.89
CA ASP A 401 20.95 31.03 18.89
C ASP A 401 20.04 30.76 20.13
N TYR A 402 19.15 29.80 20.07
CA TYR A 402 18.27 29.41 21.18
C TYR A 402 17.98 27.89 21.20
N ILE A 403 17.66 27.38 22.39
CA ILE A 403 17.37 25.94 22.59
C ILE A 403 16.09 25.55 21.87
N GLY A 404 16.16 24.46 21.08
CA GLY A 404 15.01 23.96 20.32
C GLY A 404 14.69 24.77 19.06
N SER A 405 15.69 25.57 18.56
CA SER A 405 15.55 26.32 17.31
C SER A 405 15.10 25.42 16.16
N ASN A 406 14.08 25.87 15.42
CA ASN A 406 13.51 25.14 14.29
C ASN A 406 13.23 26.13 13.15
N ILE A 407 13.41 25.69 11.90
CA ILE A 407 13.10 26.52 10.73
C ILE A 407 11.63 26.95 10.68
N ALA A 408 10.73 26.19 11.27
CA ALA A 408 9.33 26.55 11.39
C ALA A 408 9.12 27.91 12.09
N ASP A 409 10.04 28.31 12.97
CA ASP A 409 9.99 29.59 13.68
C ASP A 409 10.26 30.79 12.76
N SER A 410 10.92 30.55 11.62
CA SER A 410 11.31 31.59 10.64
C SER A 410 10.45 31.63 9.40
N ARG A 411 9.46 30.72 9.27
CA ARG A 411 8.69 30.57 8.02
C ARG A 411 7.19 30.71 8.20
N THR A 412 6.54 31.18 7.11
CA THR A 412 5.11 31.05 6.87
C THR A 412 4.90 30.40 5.51
N THR A 413 3.90 29.51 5.41
CA THR A 413 3.55 28.85 4.14
C THR A 413 2.14 29.27 3.73
N ALA A 414 1.98 29.67 2.47
CA ALA A 414 0.74 30.15 1.90
C ALA A 414 0.53 29.66 0.46
N ALA A 415 -0.60 29.98 -0.12
CA ALA A 415 -0.82 29.82 -1.56
C ALA A 415 0.09 30.79 -2.33
N PRO A 416 0.70 30.33 -3.44
CA PRO A 416 1.57 31.18 -4.24
C PRO A 416 0.86 32.44 -4.72
N GLN A 417 1.60 33.54 -4.75
CA GLN A 417 1.16 34.83 -5.32
C GLN A 417 1.78 35.02 -6.68
N ASP A 418 1.14 35.88 -7.52
CA ASP A 418 1.67 36.27 -8.82
C ASP A 418 3.02 37.00 -8.62
N ILE A 419 4.05 36.51 -9.28
CA ILE A 419 5.38 37.13 -9.22
C ILE A 419 5.47 38.20 -10.27
N GLN A 420 5.77 39.43 -9.86
CA GLN A 420 5.93 40.56 -10.72
C GLN A 420 7.42 40.80 -11.06
N GLY A 421 7.69 41.32 -12.27
CA GLY A 421 9.03 41.69 -12.70
C GLY A 421 9.72 40.70 -13.61
N GLN A 422 10.95 41.03 -13.98
CA GLN A 422 11.80 40.15 -14.80
C GLN A 422 12.72 39.30 -13.90
N PRO A 423 12.97 38.05 -14.27
CA PRO A 423 13.90 37.22 -13.51
C PRO A 423 15.35 37.76 -13.62
N MET A 424 16.06 37.71 -12.51
CA MET A 424 17.51 37.98 -12.46
C MET A 424 18.30 36.86 -13.15
N VAL A 425 17.80 35.63 -13.04
CA VAL A 425 18.30 34.42 -13.72
C VAL A 425 17.17 33.43 -13.93
N ASP A 426 17.18 32.75 -15.06
CA ASP A 426 16.23 31.68 -15.40
C ASP A 426 17.00 30.46 -15.92
N LEU A 427 16.99 29.38 -15.15
CA LEU A 427 17.57 28.09 -15.55
C LEU A 427 16.49 27.08 -15.97
N ASN A 428 15.23 27.48 -16.02
CA ASN A 428 14.16 26.59 -16.40
C ASN A 428 14.36 26.01 -17.82
N LYS A 429 13.93 24.77 -18.03
CA LYS A 429 14.05 24.07 -19.30
C LYS A 429 12.69 23.68 -19.80
N ASN A 430 12.44 23.92 -21.07
CA ASN A 430 11.17 23.56 -21.70
C ASN A 430 11.01 22.06 -21.96
N TRP A 431 12.04 21.25 -21.77
CA TRP A 431 11.99 19.83 -22.02
C TRP A 431 12.59 19.04 -20.86
N ASN A 432 12.01 17.88 -20.63
CA ASN A 432 12.47 16.90 -19.64
C ASN A 432 12.46 15.52 -20.28
N VAL A 433 13.52 14.76 -20.08
CA VAL A 433 13.62 13.37 -20.56
C VAL A 433 14.01 12.47 -19.41
N GLY A 434 13.48 11.26 -19.39
CA GLY A 434 13.76 10.26 -18.39
C GLY A 434 13.86 8.88 -18.98
N ILE A 435 14.69 8.05 -18.37
CA ILE A 435 14.77 6.61 -18.63
C ILE A 435 14.74 5.92 -17.28
N ALA A 436 13.83 4.97 -17.12
CA ALA A 436 13.67 4.23 -15.87
C ALA A 436 13.43 2.74 -16.12
N PRO A 437 13.98 1.85 -15.29
CA PRO A 437 13.58 0.46 -15.28
C PRO A 437 12.11 0.36 -14.84
N THR A 438 11.37 -0.57 -15.44
CA THR A 438 9.95 -0.76 -15.16
C THR A 438 9.69 -2.24 -14.93
N LEU A 439 9.02 -2.54 -13.81
CA LEU A 439 8.50 -3.86 -13.47
C LEU A 439 6.98 -3.78 -13.40
N GLN A 440 6.31 -4.59 -14.20
CA GLN A 440 4.87 -4.78 -14.12
C GLN A 440 4.59 -6.19 -13.62
N GLN A 441 3.64 -6.34 -12.69
CA GLN A 441 3.38 -7.58 -11.99
C GLN A 441 1.89 -7.89 -11.94
N SER A 442 1.56 -9.15 -12.04
CA SER A 442 0.22 -9.66 -11.79
C SER A 442 0.27 -10.93 -10.97
N LEU A 443 -0.65 -11.07 -10.03
CA LEU A 443 -0.77 -12.22 -9.16
C LEU A 443 -2.08 -12.97 -9.40
N GLY A 444 -1.99 -14.30 -9.39
CA GLY A 444 -3.15 -15.18 -9.26
C GLY A 444 -3.98 -15.37 -10.50
N GLY A 445 -3.37 -15.52 -11.66
CA GLY A 445 -4.05 -16.04 -12.87
C GLY A 445 -4.18 -17.56 -12.89
N SER A 446 -5.10 -18.07 -13.73
CA SER A 446 -5.28 -19.52 -13.97
C SER A 446 -4.08 -20.18 -14.64
N GLU A 447 -3.28 -19.40 -15.34
CA GLU A 447 -2.14 -19.86 -16.14
C GLU A 447 -0.81 -19.72 -15.40
N GLY A 448 -0.77 -18.98 -14.29
CA GLY A 448 0.40 -18.83 -13.45
C GLY A 448 0.12 -17.98 -12.23
N PHE A 449 0.76 -18.34 -11.12
CA PHE A 449 0.63 -17.60 -9.87
C PHE A 449 1.17 -16.18 -9.97
N TYR A 450 2.38 -16.05 -10.46
CA TYR A 450 3.09 -14.80 -10.59
C TYR A 450 3.54 -14.63 -12.04
N MET A 451 3.08 -13.57 -12.65
CA MET A 451 3.48 -13.17 -13.99
C MET A 451 4.01 -11.75 -13.93
N PHE A 452 5.07 -11.51 -14.67
CA PHE A 452 5.71 -10.20 -14.69
C PHE A 452 6.37 -9.91 -16.02
N ASN A 453 6.60 -8.64 -16.28
CA ASN A 453 7.55 -8.19 -17.30
C ASN A 453 8.51 -7.15 -16.69
N VAL A 454 9.73 -7.22 -17.15
CA VAL A 454 10.80 -6.26 -16.84
C VAL A 454 11.24 -5.58 -18.13
N GLY A 455 11.33 -4.28 -18.08
CA GLY A 455 11.73 -3.50 -19.24
C GLY A 455 12.24 -2.13 -18.88
N VAL A 456 12.32 -1.28 -19.88
CA VAL A 456 12.77 0.10 -19.76
C VAL A 456 11.71 1.02 -20.32
N THR A 457 11.31 2.01 -19.54
CA THR A 457 10.44 3.11 -20.02
C THR A 457 11.30 4.33 -20.29
N ALA A 458 11.22 4.85 -21.51
CA ALA A 458 11.75 6.15 -21.90
C ALA A 458 10.59 7.14 -21.98
N SER A 459 10.74 8.30 -21.35
CA SER A 459 9.73 9.38 -21.32
C SER A 459 10.32 10.70 -21.76
N ALA A 460 9.50 11.54 -22.38
CA ALA A 460 9.86 12.90 -22.75
C ALA A 460 8.65 13.81 -22.63
N ASP A 461 8.88 15.01 -22.09
CA ASP A 461 7.89 16.08 -21.99
C ASP A 461 8.48 17.37 -22.56
N TYR A 462 7.68 18.08 -23.35
CA TYR A 462 8.02 19.39 -23.87
C TYR A 462 6.96 20.41 -23.47
N TRP A 463 7.39 21.47 -22.81
CA TRP A 463 6.55 22.57 -22.35
C TRP A 463 6.60 23.73 -23.35
N PHE A 464 5.47 24.04 -23.96
CA PHE A 464 5.33 25.22 -24.86
C PHE A 464 5.36 26.51 -24.05
N ASN A 465 4.80 26.48 -22.86
CA ASN A 465 4.79 27.53 -21.83
C ASN A 465 4.50 26.87 -20.47
N ASN A 466 4.28 27.67 -19.43
CA ASN A 466 4.03 27.10 -18.06
C ASN A 466 2.71 26.32 -17.95
N HIS A 467 1.81 26.41 -18.92
CA HIS A 467 0.48 25.79 -18.85
C HIS A 467 0.31 24.63 -19.84
N PHE A 468 1.01 24.63 -20.98
CA PHE A 468 0.83 23.62 -22.02
C PHE A 468 2.05 22.73 -22.18
N THR A 469 1.83 21.43 -22.12
CA THR A 469 2.86 20.42 -22.35
C THR A 469 2.36 19.34 -23.29
N VAL A 470 3.27 18.78 -24.09
CA VAL A 470 3.11 17.49 -24.74
C VAL A 470 4.07 16.51 -24.12
N GLY A 471 3.54 15.40 -23.61
CA GLY A 471 4.34 14.37 -22.97
C GLY A 471 3.96 12.99 -23.45
N GLY A 472 4.95 12.08 -23.41
CA GLY A 472 4.73 10.70 -23.80
C GLY A 472 5.80 9.76 -23.28
N SER A 473 5.48 8.48 -23.33
CA SER A 473 6.41 7.43 -22.94
C SER A 473 6.27 6.19 -23.79
N VAL A 474 7.41 5.55 -24.01
CA VAL A 474 7.52 4.27 -24.70
C VAL A 474 8.16 3.25 -23.77
N TYR A 475 7.69 2.02 -23.85
CA TYR A 475 8.19 0.90 -23.07
C TYR A 475 8.83 -0.12 -23.98
N LEU A 476 10.04 -0.53 -23.64
CA LEU A 476 10.77 -1.63 -24.26
C LEU A 476 10.76 -2.83 -23.30
N ASN A 477 10.12 -3.92 -23.72
CA ASN A 477 10.12 -5.17 -22.98
C ASN A 477 11.49 -5.88 -23.16
N LEU A 478 12.12 -6.25 -22.05
CA LEU A 478 13.39 -6.97 -22.05
C LEU A 478 13.21 -8.45 -21.70
N TYR A 479 12.29 -8.74 -20.76
CA TYR A 479 11.99 -10.09 -20.33
C TYR A 479 10.59 -10.14 -19.73
N ASP A 480 9.85 -11.20 -19.99
CA ASP A 480 8.55 -11.47 -19.39
C ASP A 480 8.31 -12.97 -19.18
N THR A 481 7.20 -13.27 -18.50
CA THR A 481 6.69 -14.62 -18.27
C THR A 481 5.35 -14.84 -18.97
N TYR A 482 5.07 -14.09 -20.02
CA TYR A 482 3.78 -14.07 -20.71
C TYR A 482 3.62 -15.18 -21.75
N ASP A 483 4.68 -15.93 -22.00
CA ASP A 483 4.64 -17.22 -22.69
C ASP A 483 3.69 -18.23 -22.03
N LYS A 484 3.34 -18.00 -20.76
CA LYS A 484 2.35 -18.78 -20.03
C LYS A 484 0.89 -18.45 -20.39
N PHE A 485 0.64 -17.31 -21.01
CA PHE A 485 -0.70 -16.96 -21.44
C PHE A 485 -1.15 -17.89 -22.56
N LYS A 486 -2.23 -18.61 -22.30
CA LYS A 486 -2.89 -19.50 -23.27
C LYS A 486 -4.05 -18.83 -23.98
N TYR A 487 -4.54 -17.74 -23.42
CA TYR A 487 -5.71 -17.02 -23.90
C TYR A 487 -5.45 -15.52 -23.85
N ASP A 488 -5.74 -14.84 -24.95
CA ASP A 488 -5.75 -13.39 -25.01
C ASP A 488 -6.92 -12.80 -24.22
N ILE A 489 -8.00 -13.54 -24.18
CA ILE A 489 -9.23 -13.17 -23.46
C ILE A 489 -9.56 -14.28 -22.46
N PRO A 490 -9.68 -13.98 -21.16
CA PRO A 490 -10.04 -14.97 -20.16
C PRO A 490 -11.36 -15.67 -20.51
N PRO A 491 -11.43 -17.02 -20.44
CA PRO A 491 -12.67 -17.77 -20.68
C PRO A 491 -13.56 -17.77 -19.42
N ASP A 492 -13.89 -16.59 -18.91
CA ASP A 492 -14.63 -16.35 -17.67
C ASP A 492 -16.18 -16.38 -17.87
N GLY A 493 -16.64 -16.53 -19.11
CA GLY A 493 -18.06 -16.58 -19.45
C GLY A 493 -18.79 -15.25 -19.39
N THR A 494 -18.09 -14.13 -19.11
CA THR A 494 -18.72 -12.80 -19.03
C THR A 494 -18.91 -12.18 -20.41
N HIS A 495 -19.92 -11.31 -20.52
CA HIS A 495 -20.22 -10.52 -21.72
C HIS A 495 -19.83 -9.05 -21.57
N ASN A 496 -19.06 -8.71 -20.54
CA ASN A 496 -18.60 -7.35 -20.32
C ASN A 496 -17.60 -6.91 -21.40
N LYS A 497 -17.55 -5.60 -21.64
CA LYS A 497 -16.50 -4.98 -22.45
C LYS A 497 -15.13 -5.22 -21.83
N ARG A 498 -14.19 -5.69 -22.64
CA ARG A 498 -12.83 -6.06 -22.21
C ARG A 498 -11.92 -4.85 -22.07
N VAL A 499 -12.11 -4.09 -21.01
CA VAL A 499 -11.41 -2.81 -20.80
C VAL A 499 -10.06 -2.93 -20.07
N ARG A 500 -9.83 -4.07 -19.39
CA ARG A 500 -8.52 -4.40 -18.74
C ARG A 500 -8.05 -5.81 -19.05
N THR A 501 -8.93 -6.77 -19.11
CA THR A 501 -8.56 -8.18 -19.40
C THR A 501 -7.94 -8.33 -20.78
N LEU A 502 -8.25 -7.45 -21.74
CA LEU A 502 -7.62 -7.41 -23.06
C LEU A 502 -6.15 -6.97 -23.04
N VAL A 503 -5.60 -6.51 -21.89
CA VAL A 503 -4.21 -6.06 -21.78
C VAL A 503 -3.21 -7.09 -22.31
N ARG A 504 -3.55 -8.37 -22.29
CA ARG A 504 -2.73 -9.46 -22.80
C ARG A 504 -2.31 -9.23 -24.24
N GLN A 505 -3.20 -8.85 -25.13
CA GLN A 505 -2.90 -8.53 -26.55
C GLN A 505 -1.92 -7.35 -26.69
N TYR A 506 -1.96 -6.38 -25.79
CA TYR A 506 -1.04 -5.24 -25.85
C TYR A 506 0.38 -5.58 -25.38
N ILE A 507 0.53 -6.59 -24.50
CA ILE A 507 1.81 -6.91 -23.89
C ILE A 507 2.53 -8.09 -24.56
N THR A 508 1.81 -9.04 -25.16
CA THR A 508 2.40 -10.20 -25.85
C THR A 508 2.90 -9.86 -27.24
N ASP A 509 2.20 -9.02 -27.97
CA ASP A 509 2.44 -8.78 -29.39
C ASP A 509 3.49 -7.70 -29.68
N ASN A 510 3.84 -6.87 -28.68
CA ASN A 510 4.68 -5.70 -28.89
C ASN A 510 5.84 -5.60 -27.90
N THR A 511 7.05 -5.89 -28.37
CA THR A 511 8.29 -5.66 -27.63
C THR A 511 8.52 -4.17 -27.33
N LEU A 512 8.17 -3.30 -28.28
CA LEU A 512 8.20 -1.84 -28.12
C LEU A 512 6.78 -1.30 -28.21
N ARG A 513 6.29 -0.65 -27.16
CA ARG A 513 4.94 -0.09 -27.14
C ARG A 513 4.91 1.34 -26.64
N MET A 514 4.00 2.14 -27.18
CA MET A 514 3.70 3.47 -26.68
C MET A 514 2.74 3.34 -25.49
N ASN A 515 3.21 3.74 -24.29
CA ASN A 515 2.35 3.77 -23.12
C ASN A 515 1.35 4.92 -23.19
N ASN A 516 1.82 6.13 -23.50
CA ASN A 516 0.98 7.32 -23.65
C ASN A 516 1.62 8.35 -24.59
N LEU A 517 0.81 9.22 -25.14
CA LEU A 517 1.21 10.44 -25.83
C LEU A 517 0.07 11.46 -25.71
N GLN A 518 0.26 12.47 -24.89
CA GLN A 518 -0.79 13.35 -24.40
C GLN A 518 -0.40 14.82 -24.52
N LEU A 519 -1.29 15.65 -25.05
CA LEU A 519 -1.27 17.10 -24.89
C LEU A 519 -2.06 17.45 -23.63
N THR A 520 -1.48 18.26 -22.76
CA THR A 520 -2.11 18.65 -21.49
C THR A 520 -2.01 20.16 -21.29
N TRP A 521 -3.11 20.77 -20.88
CA TRP A 521 -3.18 22.07 -20.27
C TRP A 521 -3.34 21.90 -18.75
N LEU A 522 -2.52 22.60 -17.97
CA LEU A 522 -2.51 22.60 -16.50
C LEU A 522 -2.51 24.04 -16.01
N ASP A 523 -3.30 24.34 -14.98
CA ASP A 523 -3.31 25.67 -14.37
C ASP A 523 -3.77 25.65 -12.91
N GLN A 524 -3.17 26.56 -12.11
CA GLN A 524 -3.72 27.00 -10.84
C GLN A 524 -4.70 28.15 -11.09
N VAL A 525 -5.98 27.83 -11.29
CA VAL A 525 -7.01 28.81 -11.69
C VAL A 525 -7.40 29.79 -10.58
N SER A 526 -7.11 29.45 -9.33
CA SER A 526 -7.17 30.37 -8.17
C SER A 526 -6.32 29.80 -7.01
N SER A 527 -6.24 30.53 -5.90
CA SER A 527 -5.41 30.14 -4.74
C SER A 527 -5.57 28.68 -4.29
N ASP A 528 -6.79 28.12 -4.38
CA ASP A 528 -7.12 26.79 -3.87
C ASP A 528 -7.64 25.83 -4.96
N TRP A 529 -7.74 26.30 -6.22
CA TRP A 529 -8.28 25.52 -7.32
C TRP A 529 -7.24 25.24 -8.39
N TYR A 530 -7.17 24.00 -8.80
CA TYR A 530 -6.37 23.53 -9.91
C TYR A 530 -7.28 22.95 -10.98
N ALA A 531 -6.89 23.09 -12.23
CA ALA A 531 -7.60 22.49 -13.36
C ALA A 531 -6.62 21.92 -14.38
N GLN A 532 -7.04 20.88 -15.08
CA GLN A 532 -6.35 20.37 -16.26
C GLN A 532 -7.34 19.95 -17.33
N ALA A 533 -6.90 20.06 -18.59
CA ALA A 533 -7.55 19.47 -19.74
C ALA A 533 -6.51 18.71 -20.57
N TYR A 534 -6.89 17.58 -21.13
CA TYR A 534 -5.96 16.75 -21.86
C TYR A 534 -6.61 16.02 -23.03
N ALA A 535 -5.78 15.69 -24.04
CA ALA A 535 -6.20 14.95 -25.21
C ALA A 535 -5.04 14.11 -25.76
N GLY A 536 -5.34 12.92 -26.27
CA GLY A 536 -4.35 12.03 -26.89
C GLY A 536 -4.50 10.58 -26.50
N TYR A 537 -3.39 9.86 -26.53
CA TYR A 537 -3.28 8.50 -26.05
C TYR A 537 -2.94 8.54 -24.55
N LEU A 538 -3.96 8.38 -23.71
CA LEU A 538 -3.88 8.65 -22.28
C LEU A 538 -3.15 7.55 -21.52
N GLU A 539 -3.33 6.31 -21.98
CA GLU A 539 -2.69 5.11 -21.43
C GLU A 539 -2.49 4.04 -22.51
N VAL A 540 -1.92 2.89 -22.14
CA VAL A 540 -1.64 1.78 -23.06
C VAL A 540 -2.88 1.36 -23.85
N MET A 541 -4.06 1.29 -23.18
CA MET A 541 -5.28 0.75 -23.76
C MET A 541 -6.30 1.80 -24.19
N PHE A 542 -6.17 3.05 -23.76
CA PHE A 542 -7.18 4.07 -24.02
C PHE A 542 -6.57 5.39 -24.49
N GLY A 543 -7.28 6.04 -25.41
CA GLY A 543 -7.06 7.42 -25.81
C GLY A 543 -8.37 8.17 -25.86
N GLY A 544 -8.30 9.51 -25.83
CA GLY A 544 -9.47 10.37 -25.80
C GLY A 544 -9.17 11.77 -25.32
N VAL A 545 -10.19 12.40 -24.75
CA VAL A 545 -10.14 13.76 -24.21
C VAL A 545 -10.74 13.77 -22.81
N GLY A 546 -10.26 14.64 -21.95
CA GLY A 546 -10.80 14.77 -20.60
C GLY A 546 -10.34 16.03 -19.89
N GLY A 547 -10.84 16.19 -18.69
CA GLY A 547 -10.45 17.26 -17.78
C GLY A 547 -10.64 16.86 -16.33
N GLU A 548 -9.92 17.54 -15.46
CA GLU A 548 -10.00 17.38 -14.01
C GLU A 548 -9.97 18.76 -13.35
N VAL A 549 -10.74 18.94 -12.29
CA VAL A 549 -10.66 20.07 -11.39
C VAL A 549 -10.46 19.57 -9.97
N LEU A 550 -9.65 20.29 -9.20
CA LEU A 550 -9.35 19.95 -7.81
C LEU A 550 -9.43 21.19 -6.94
N TYR A 551 -10.17 21.07 -5.85
CA TYR A 551 -10.14 22.02 -4.74
C TYR A 551 -9.24 21.49 -3.65
N ARG A 552 -8.15 22.21 -3.32
CA ARG A 552 -7.18 21.81 -2.29
C ARG A 552 -6.49 23.03 -1.66
N PRO A 553 -7.01 23.58 -0.54
CA PRO A 553 -6.35 24.64 0.21
C PRO A 553 -5.00 24.18 0.80
N VAL A 554 -4.08 25.12 0.97
CA VAL A 554 -2.78 24.87 1.62
C VAL A 554 -3.01 24.46 3.08
N GLY A 555 -2.36 23.37 3.53
CA GLY A 555 -2.46 22.84 4.89
C GLY A 555 -3.81 22.21 5.21
N SER A 556 -4.71 22.06 4.24
CA SER A 556 -5.99 21.39 4.44
C SER A 556 -5.82 19.88 4.54
N ASN A 557 -6.51 19.26 5.47
CA ASN A 557 -6.57 17.80 5.62
C ASN A 557 -7.60 17.13 4.70
N TRP A 558 -8.27 17.88 3.84
CA TRP A 558 -9.19 17.35 2.84
C TRP A 558 -9.05 18.07 1.50
N ALA A 559 -9.44 17.38 0.44
CA ALA A 559 -9.54 17.92 -0.90
C ALA A 559 -10.73 17.27 -1.63
N LEU A 560 -11.19 17.91 -2.70
CA LEU A 560 -12.27 17.42 -3.55
C LEU A 560 -11.89 17.55 -5.01
N GLY A 561 -11.93 16.44 -5.74
CA GLY A 561 -11.61 16.38 -7.16
C GLY A 561 -12.77 15.85 -7.99
N LEU A 562 -12.91 16.33 -9.22
CA LEU A 562 -13.86 15.84 -10.22
C LEU A 562 -13.12 15.68 -11.55
N ASP A 563 -13.19 14.50 -12.14
CA ASP A 563 -12.73 14.27 -13.51
C ASP A 563 -13.85 13.79 -14.41
N VAL A 564 -13.78 14.17 -15.69
CA VAL A 564 -14.70 13.72 -16.73
C VAL A 564 -13.91 13.48 -18.01
N ASN A 565 -14.16 12.32 -18.66
CA ASN A 565 -13.40 11.87 -19.82
C ASN A 565 -14.33 11.27 -20.87
N TYR A 566 -14.00 11.46 -22.15
CA TYR A 566 -14.53 10.68 -23.27
C TYR A 566 -13.40 9.90 -23.90
N VAL A 567 -13.49 8.56 -23.89
CA VAL A 567 -12.39 7.67 -24.28
C VAL A 567 -12.83 6.59 -25.24
N LYS A 568 -11.86 6.14 -26.05
CA LYS A 568 -11.97 4.97 -26.94
C LYS A 568 -10.81 4.01 -26.66
N GLN A 569 -11.06 2.73 -26.83
CA GLN A 569 -10.03 1.72 -26.67
C GLN A 569 -9.14 1.65 -27.91
N ARG A 570 -7.83 1.62 -27.69
CA ARG A 570 -6.82 1.53 -28.75
C ARG A 570 -6.85 0.14 -29.35
N ASP A 571 -6.53 0.05 -30.62
CA ASP A 571 -6.34 -1.22 -31.30
C ASP A 571 -4.91 -1.76 -31.00
N PRO A 572 -4.73 -2.92 -30.38
CA PRO A 572 -3.40 -3.47 -30.03
C PRO A 572 -2.52 -3.72 -31.26
N HIS A 573 -3.11 -3.96 -32.42
CA HIS A 573 -2.40 -4.22 -33.69
C HIS A 573 -2.04 -2.95 -34.46
N SER A 574 -2.37 -1.77 -33.91
CA SER A 574 -2.09 -0.48 -34.54
C SER A 574 -1.43 0.50 -33.58
N ALA A 575 -0.30 1.10 -33.99
CA ALA A 575 0.40 2.10 -33.16
C ALA A 575 -0.48 3.29 -32.77
N PHE A 576 -1.39 3.73 -33.67
CA PHE A 576 -2.24 4.93 -33.50
C PHE A 576 -3.72 4.66 -33.77
N GLY A 577 -4.13 3.39 -33.89
CA GLY A 577 -5.54 3.01 -34.15
C GLY A 577 -6.39 2.92 -32.93
N PHE A 578 -7.72 2.96 -33.19
CA PHE A 578 -8.76 2.67 -32.22
C PHE A 578 -9.68 1.59 -32.81
N PHE A 579 -10.27 0.76 -31.96
CA PHE A 579 -11.30 -0.16 -32.41
C PHE A 579 -12.45 0.59 -33.07
N LYS A 580 -12.89 0.10 -34.23
CA LYS A 580 -14.00 0.68 -35.01
C LYS A 580 -15.33 0.02 -34.65
N ASP A 581 -15.28 -1.31 -34.46
CA ASP A 581 -16.42 -2.15 -34.15
C ASP A 581 -16.38 -2.62 -32.69
N GLN A 582 -17.51 -2.56 -32.00
CA GLN A 582 -17.62 -3.00 -30.60
C GLN A 582 -17.48 -4.51 -30.50
N ASN A 583 -18.09 -5.26 -31.43
CA ASN A 583 -18.05 -6.70 -31.44
C ASN A 583 -16.80 -7.19 -32.15
N GLN A 584 -15.98 -7.92 -31.45
CA GLN A 584 -14.78 -8.57 -31.93
C GLN A 584 -14.94 -10.08 -31.85
N TYR A 585 -14.06 -10.83 -32.50
CA TYR A 585 -14.09 -12.28 -32.48
C TYR A 585 -12.72 -12.83 -32.13
N ASP A 586 -12.68 -13.77 -31.20
CA ASP A 586 -11.48 -14.50 -30.84
C ASP A 586 -11.45 -15.81 -31.65
N ASP A 587 -10.61 -15.85 -32.67
CA ASP A 587 -10.45 -17.01 -33.56
C ASP A 587 -9.90 -18.23 -32.83
N HIS A 588 -9.10 -18.04 -31.76
CA HIS A 588 -8.51 -19.12 -30.99
C HIS A 588 -9.54 -19.85 -30.13
N LEU A 589 -10.43 -19.11 -29.47
CA LEU A 589 -11.48 -19.66 -28.62
C LEU A 589 -12.81 -19.83 -29.35
N GLY A 590 -12.94 -19.37 -30.61
CA GLY A 590 -14.15 -19.45 -31.40
C GLY A 590 -15.33 -18.71 -30.82
N ARG A 591 -15.11 -17.55 -30.17
CA ARG A 591 -16.18 -16.81 -29.48
C ARG A 591 -16.09 -15.28 -29.68
N PRO A 592 -17.26 -14.61 -29.67
CA PRO A 592 -17.31 -13.16 -29.71
C PRO A 592 -16.89 -12.55 -28.36
N TYR A 593 -16.38 -11.33 -28.40
CA TYR A 593 -16.15 -10.48 -27.23
C TYR A 593 -16.41 -9.01 -27.58
N GLU A 594 -16.55 -8.16 -26.56
CA GLU A 594 -16.82 -6.74 -26.76
C GLU A 594 -15.65 -5.88 -26.27
N VAL A 595 -15.42 -4.79 -27.00
CA VAL A 595 -14.44 -3.73 -26.68
C VAL A 595 -15.11 -2.36 -26.59
N GLN A 596 -14.40 -1.37 -26.06
CA GLN A 596 -14.93 -0.04 -25.87
C GLN A 596 -14.64 0.88 -27.07
N THR A 597 -15.66 1.17 -27.88
CA THR A 597 -15.54 2.05 -29.06
C THR A 597 -15.82 3.53 -28.78
N GLY A 598 -16.28 3.84 -27.58
CA GLY A 598 -16.48 5.23 -27.12
C GLY A 598 -17.36 5.27 -25.89
N THR A 599 -16.86 5.83 -24.80
CA THR A 599 -17.64 6.01 -23.56
C THR A 599 -17.22 7.26 -22.79
N THR A 600 -18.15 7.75 -21.98
CA THR A 600 -17.88 8.79 -21.00
C THR A 600 -17.62 8.14 -19.64
N THR A 601 -16.49 8.47 -19.02
CA THR A 601 -16.14 8.08 -17.64
C THR A 601 -15.92 9.32 -16.80
N GLY A 602 -15.94 9.16 -15.49
CA GLY A 602 -15.60 10.27 -14.58
C GLY A 602 -15.94 9.95 -13.15
N ASN A 603 -15.21 10.57 -12.23
CA ASN A 603 -15.32 10.32 -10.82
C ASN A 603 -15.31 11.62 -10.02
N LEU A 604 -16.18 11.69 -9.02
CA LEU A 604 -16.05 12.64 -7.92
C LEU A 604 -15.28 11.97 -6.80
N THR A 605 -14.13 12.54 -6.43
CA THR A 605 -13.23 11.95 -5.42
C THR A 605 -13.05 12.90 -4.25
N ALA A 606 -13.38 12.40 -3.05
CA ALA A 606 -13.07 13.06 -1.78
C ALA A 606 -11.78 12.45 -1.20
N TYR A 607 -10.87 13.31 -0.81
CA TYR A 607 -9.61 12.97 -0.17
C TYR A 607 -9.64 13.47 1.26
N TYR A 608 -9.33 12.61 2.23
CA TYR A 608 -9.33 12.97 3.64
C TYR A 608 -8.13 12.38 4.38
N GLN A 609 -7.40 13.23 5.09
CA GLN A 609 -6.24 12.88 5.90
C GLN A 609 -6.60 13.13 7.37
N PRO A 610 -7.10 12.11 8.10
CA PRO A 610 -7.46 12.27 9.50
C PRO A 610 -6.24 12.63 10.34
N GLN A 611 -6.42 13.57 11.27
CA GLN A 611 -5.41 13.95 12.26
C GLN A 611 -5.68 13.30 13.62
N TRP A 612 -6.34 12.14 13.61
CA TRP A 612 -6.66 11.41 14.82
C TRP A 612 -5.44 10.60 15.30
N GLN A 613 -5.21 10.62 16.60
CA GLN A 613 -4.06 9.90 17.20
C GLN A 613 -4.07 8.39 16.93
N TRP A 614 -5.24 7.80 16.75
CA TRP A 614 -5.40 6.37 16.46
C TRP A 614 -5.33 6.03 14.96
N LEU A 615 -5.34 7.04 14.07
CA LEU A 615 -5.14 6.93 12.63
C LEU A 615 -4.05 7.90 12.14
N PRO A 616 -2.83 7.82 12.66
CA PRO A 616 -1.78 8.76 12.27
C PRO A 616 -1.32 8.48 10.84
N ASN A 617 -1.06 9.55 10.09
CA ASN A 617 -0.42 9.49 8.76
C ASN A 617 -1.19 8.64 7.74
N THR A 618 -2.50 8.67 7.78
CA THR A 618 -3.37 7.93 6.86
C THR A 618 -4.03 8.85 5.85
N LEU A 619 -4.34 8.30 4.69
CA LEU A 619 -5.12 8.95 3.64
C LEU A 619 -6.27 8.03 3.26
N LEU A 620 -7.48 8.57 3.27
CA LEU A 620 -8.69 7.95 2.74
C LEU A 620 -9.09 8.68 1.47
N LYS A 621 -9.24 7.93 0.35
CA LYS A 621 -9.80 8.44 -0.90
C LYS A 621 -11.12 7.70 -1.15
N VAL A 622 -12.18 8.44 -1.42
CA VAL A 622 -13.49 7.86 -1.78
C VAL A 622 -13.90 8.46 -3.11
N SER A 623 -13.95 7.62 -4.13
CA SER A 623 -14.33 8.00 -5.50
C SER A 623 -15.67 7.38 -5.86
N ALA A 624 -16.59 8.16 -6.37
CA ALA A 624 -17.87 7.68 -6.88
C ALA A 624 -18.05 8.16 -8.32
N GLY A 625 -18.42 7.23 -9.23
CA GLY A 625 -18.53 7.60 -10.64
C GLY A 625 -18.83 6.46 -11.58
N ARG A 626 -18.51 6.69 -12.86
CA ARG A 626 -18.66 5.75 -13.95
C ARG A 626 -17.30 5.30 -14.46
N TYR A 627 -17.12 3.99 -14.52
CA TYR A 627 -15.87 3.33 -14.88
C TYR A 627 -15.80 2.99 -16.38
N LEU A 628 -14.65 2.43 -16.82
CA LEU A 628 -14.37 2.15 -18.23
C LEU A 628 -15.32 1.12 -18.89
N ALA A 629 -15.79 0.14 -18.13
CA ALA A 629 -16.74 -0.86 -18.60
C ALA A 629 -18.21 -0.36 -18.57
N GLU A 630 -18.41 0.95 -18.34
CA GLU A 630 -19.71 1.63 -18.23
C GLU A 630 -20.48 1.36 -16.94
N ASP A 631 -19.91 0.56 -16.06
CA ASP A 631 -20.45 0.32 -14.73
C ASP A 631 -20.32 1.57 -13.84
N THR A 632 -21.19 1.70 -12.85
CA THR A 632 -21.17 2.80 -11.88
C THR A 632 -20.95 2.24 -10.48
N GLY A 633 -20.26 3.00 -9.63
CA GLY A 633 -19.98 2.50 -8.30
C GLY A 633 -19.09 3.42 -7.46
N VAL A 634 -18.52 2.81 -6.43
CA VAL A 634 -17.66 3.50 -5.46
C VAL A 634 -16.34 2.74 -5.31
N THR A 635 -15.23 3.48 -5.32
CA THR A 635 -13.91 3.01 -4.94
C THR A 635 -13.49 3.66 -3.63
N ILE A 636 -13.04 2.85 -2.68
CA ILE A 636 -12.43 3.29 -1.43
C ILE A 636 -10.96 2.86 -1.48
N ASP A 637 -10.04 3.81 -1.31
CA ASP A 637 -8.60 3.60 -1.18
C ASP A 637 -8.16 4.11 0.18
N PHE A 638 -7.47 3.26 0.93
CA PHE A 638 -6.91 3.58 2.22
C PHE A 638 -5.41 3.33 2.21
N SER A 639 -4.63 4.32 2.64
CA SER A 639 -3.18 4.19 2.72
C SER A 639 -2.62 4.79 4.00
N LYS A 640 -1.47 4.25 4.41
CA LYS A 640 -0.68 4.68 5.56
C LYS A 640 0.73 5.05 5.10
N GLN A 641 1.20 6.21 5.52
CA GLN A 641 2.60 6.60 5.39
C GLN A 641 3.33 6.32 6.69
N PHE A 642 4.39 5.53 6.62
CA PHE A 642 5.31 5.21 7.71
C PHE A 642 6.37 6.30 7.88
N ASP A 643 7.07 6.30 9.02
CA ASP A 643 8.05 7.34 9.34
C ASP A 643 9.21 7.40 8.36
N SER A 644 9.64 6.27 7.79
CA SER A 644 10.62 6.25 6.69
C SER A 644 10.13 6.93 5.40
N GLY A 645 8.81 7.21 5.31
CA GLY A 645 8.15 7.70 4.11
C GLY A 645 7.63 6.60 3.19
N ILE A 646 7.79 5.32 3.50
CA ILE A 646 7.12 4.22 2.79
C ILE A 646 5.61 4.38 2.96
N ILE A 647 4.86 4.18 1.87
CA ILE A 647 3.40 4.17 1.88
C ILE A 647 2.93 2.76 1.54
N ALA A 648 2.06 2.19 2.36
CA ALA A 648 1.31 0.99 2.03
C ALA A 648 -0.17 1.32 1.95
N GLY A 649 -0.84 0.81 0.92
CA GLY A 649 -2.25 1.07 0.70
C GLY A 649 -2.98 -0.08 0.01
N ALA A 650 -4.30 -0.07 0.13
CA ALA A 650 -5.20 -1.00 -0.52
C ALA A 650 -6.47 -0.30 -0.96
N PHE A 651 -7.06 -0.78 -2.03
CA PHE A 651 -8.34 -0.26 -2.51
C PHE A 651 -9.34 -1.38 -2.80
N ILE A 652 -10.59 -1.01 -2.73
CA ILE A 652 -11.73 -1.82 -3.15
C ILE A 652 -12.67 -0.98 -4.01
N SER A 653 -13.21 -1.58 -5.10
CA SER A 653 -14.22 -0.94 -5.94
C SER A 653 -15.43 -1.85 -6.04
N LYS A 654 -16.57 -1.37 -5.59
CA LYS A 654 -17.85 -2.06 -5.73
C LYS A 654 -18.71 -1.29 -6.71
N THR A 655 -19.22 -2.01 -7.73
CA THR A 655 -19.99 -1.41 -8.80
C THR A 655 -21.38 -2.01 -8.95
N SER A 656 -22.14 -1.52 -9.92
CA SER A 656 -23.46 -1.99 -10.28
C SER A 656 -23.49 -3.39 -10.89
N MET A 657 -22.31 -3.93 -11.28
CA MET A 657 -22.21 -5.29 -11.84
C MET A 657 -22.57 -6.36 -10.81
N SER A 658 -23.31 -7.36 -11.21
CA SER A 658 -23.54 -8.60 -10.45
C SER A 658 -22.25 -9.43 -10.36
N ALA A 659 -22.21 -10.44 -9.47
CA ALA A 659 -21.06 -11.33 -9.37
C ALA A 659 -20.86 -12.18 -10.65
N GLU A 660 -21.93 -12.50 -11.36
CA GLU A 660 -21.88 -13.23 -12.63
C GLU A 660 -21.28 -12.37 -13.75
N GLU A 661 -21.66 -11.10 -13.84
CA GLU A 661 -21.10 -10.14 -14.79
C GLU A 661 -19.65 -9.81 -14.47
N TYR A 662 -19.27 -9.83 -13.20
CA TYR A 662 -17.91 -9.54 -12.76
C TYR A 662 -16.91 -10.64 -13.17
N GLY A 663 -17.40 -11.88 -13.28
CA GLY A 663 -16.66 -13.06 -13.71
C GLY A 663 -15.82 -13.70 -12.62
N GLU A 664 -14.95 -12.96 -11.97
CA GLU A 664 -14.09 -13.45 -10.90
C GLU A 664 -14.25 -12.59 -9.63
N GLY A 665 -15.08 -13.04 -8.70
CA GLY A 665 -15.46 -12.32 -7.49
C GLY A 665 -16.61 -11.35 -7.70
N SER A 666 -16.87 -10.47 -6.73
CA SER A 666 -17.99 -9.52 -6.75
C SER A 666 -17.56 -8.05 -6.63
N PHE A 667 -16.26 -7.78 -6.64
CA PHE A 667 -15.68 -6.43 -6.51
C PHE A 667 -14.22 -6.42 -6.97
N ASN A 668 -13.72 -5.25 -7.41
CA ASN A 668 -12.32 -5.06 -7.71
C ASN A 668 -11.53 -4.72 -6.43
N LYS A 669 -10.29 -5.17 -6.34
CA LYS A 669 -9.42 -4.94 -5.20
C LYS A 669 -7.96 -4.96 -5.63
N GLY A 670 -7.13 -4.26 -4.88
CA GLY A 670 -5.69 -4.27 -5.08
C GLY A 670 -4.98 -3.67 -3.88
N PHE A 671 -3.68 -3.87 -3.82
CA PHE A 671 -2.82 -3.25 -2.81
C PHE A 671 -1.52 -2.78 -3.46
N TYR A 672 -0.86 -1.84 -2.80
CA TYR A 672 0.36 -1.24 -3.30
C TYR A 672 1.30 -0.81 -2.18
N ILE A 673 2.59 -0.75 -2.52
CA ILE A 673 3.63 -0.17 -1.68
C ILE A 673 4.39 0.86 -2.52
N SER A 674 4.60 2.04 -1.94
CA SER A 674 5.41 3.11 -2.54
C SER A 674 6.63 3.37 -1.66
N ILE A 675 7.81 3.19 -2.22
CA ILE A 675 9.09 3.24 -1.51
C ILE A 675 9.89 4.45 -2.00
N PRO A 676 10.31 5.39 -1.14
CA PRO A 676 11.19 6.47 -1.55
C PRO A 676 12.54 5.95 -2.03
N PHE A 677 13.05 6.46 -3.15
CA PHE A 677 14.35 6.01 -3.68
C PHE A 677 15.52 6.38 -2.78
N ASP A 678 15.41 7.43 -1.99
CA ASP A 678 16.45 7.86 -1.07
C ASP A 678 16.72 6.87 0.09
N ILE A 679 15.81 5.93 0.36
CA ILE A 679 16.05 4.79 1.26
C ILE A 679 16.85 3.69 0.56
N LEU A 680 16.67 3.55 -0.76
CA LEU A 680 17.27 2.48 -1.56
C LEU A 680 18.63 2.89 -2.14
N THR A 681 18.95 4.18 -2.14
CA THR A 681 20.15 4.74 -2.76
C THR A 681 20.93 5.59 -1.76
N VAL A 682 22.19 5.85 -2.10
CA VAL A 682 23.07 6.73 -1.28
C VAL A 682 22.92 8.22 -1.61
N LYS A 683 21.90 8.60 -2.37
CA LYS A 683 21.63 9.99 -2.75
C LYS A 683 20.23 10.38 -2.33
N PRO A 684 20.02 11.56 -1.75
CA PRO A 684 18.69 12.07 -1.47
C PRO A 684 17.89 12.24 -2.77
N SER A 685 16.62 11.91 -2.73
CA SER A 685 15.69 12.00 -3.87
C SER A 685 14.25 12.11 -3.39
N THR A 686 13.43 12.88 -4.09
CA THR A 686 11.97 12.90 -3.88
C THR A 686 11.24 11.83 -4.68
N SER A 687 11.92 11.17 -5.62
CA SER A 687 11.33 10.12 -6.45
C SER A 687 11.01 8.85 -5.66
N ARG A 688 10.04 8.08 -6.13
CA ARG A 688 9.53 6.88 -5.45
C ARG A 688 9.41 5.71 -6.43
N ALA A 689 9.72 4.51 -5.95
CA ALA A 689 9.31 3.27 -6.60
C ALA A 689 7.86 2.96 -6.19
N HIS A 690 7.03 2.59 -7.14
CA HIS A 690 5.66 2.19 -6.90
C HIS A 690 5.46 0.76 -7.36
N ILE A 691 5.08 -0.12 -6.42
CA ILE A 691 4.83 -1.53 -6.66
C ILE A 691 3.36 -1.79 -6.36
N SER A 692 2.61 -2.24 -7.34
CA SER A 692 1.20 -2.55 -7.19
C SER A 692 0.89 -3.98 -7.60
N TRP A 693 -0.06 -4.59 -6.91
CA TRP A 693 -0.59 -5.91 -7.20
C TRP A 693 -2.06 -5.79 -7.55
N LEU A 694 -2.32 -5.88 -8.85
CA LEU A 694 -3.64 -5.74 -9.42
C LEU A 694 -4.02 -7.05 -10.11
N PRO A 695 -5.23 -7.57 -9.90
CA PRO A 695 -5.71 -8.72 -10.67
C PRO A 695 -5.93 -8.32 -12.12
N MET A 696 -5.36 -9.11 -13.07
CA MET A 696 -5.54 -8.90 -14.52
C MET A 696 -6.87 -9.43 -15.08
N ASN A 697 -7.69 -10.03 -14.24
CA ASN A 697 -8.87 -10.79 -14.67
C ASN A 697 -10.19 -10.05 -14.47
N ARG A 698 -10.16 -8.70 -14.39
CA ARG A 698 -11.35 -7.92 -14.05
C ARG A 698 -11.50 -6.70 -14.93
N ASP A 699 -12.70 -6.52 -15.43
CA ASP A 699 -13.08 -5.34 -16.23
C ASP A 699 -13.95 -4.34 -15.45
N GLY A 700 -14.70 -4.80 -14.44
CA GLY A 700 -15.50 -3.90 -13.59
C GLY A 700 -14.68 -3.07 -12.61
N GLY A 701 -15.15 -1.85 -12.31
CA GLY A 701 -14.53 -0.94 -11.37
C GLY A 701 -13.16 -0.38 -11.80
N GLN A 702 -12.92 -0.32 -13.10
CA GLN A 702 -11.62 0.09 -13.67
C GLN A 702 -11.62 1.57 -14.03
N MET A 703 -10.73 2.34 -13.40
CA MET A 703 -10.53 3.75 -13.69
C MET A 703 -9.59 3.97 -14.88
N LEU A 704 -9.75 5.12 -15.54
CA LEU A 704 -8.84 5.60 -16.58
C LEU A 704 -7.50 6.04 -15.98
N GLY A 705 -6.38 5.55 -16.57
CA GLY A 705 -5.05 6.09 -16.31
C GLY A 705 -4.79 7.37 -17.14
N ARG A 706 -3.98 8.27 -16.60
CA ARG A 706 -3.55 9.51 -17.29
C ARG A 706 -2.19 9.97 -16.75
N GLN A 707 -1.52 10.84 -17.50
CA GLN A 707 -0.17 11.29 -17.18
C GLN A 707 -0.10 12.06 -15.86
N TYR A 708 -1.05 12.95 -15.61
CA TYR A 708 -1.11 13.77 -14.40
C TYR A 708 -2.41 13.56 -13.64
N HIS A 709 -2.31 13.53 -12.32
CA HIS A 709 -3.42 13.59 -11.37
C HIS A 709 -3.22 14.83 -10.49
N LEU A 710 -4.18 15.74 -10.48
CA LEU A 710 -4.04 17.02 -9.76
C LEU A 710 -3.78 16.83 -8.26
N TYR A 711 -4.37 15.78 -7.65
CA TYR A 711 -4.12 15.50 -6.25
C TYR A 711 -2.65 15.15 -5.97
N ASP A 712 -2.02 14.36 -6.83
CA ASP A 712 -0.62 13.95 -6.68
C ASP A 712 0.34 15.11 -6.97
N LEU A 713 0.03 15.95 -7.99
CA LEU A 713 0.79 17.17 -8.30
C LEU A 713 0.79 18.17 -7.12
N THR A 714 -0.30 18.23 -6.38
CA THR A 714 -0.48 19.18 -5.26
C THR A 714 -0.11 18.60 -3.90
N ASP A 715 0.67 17.53 -3.85
CA ASP A 715 1.03 16.84 -2.60
C ASP A 715 1.73 17.76 -1.58
N GLY A 716 2.46 18.77 -2.03
CA GLY A 716 3.06 19.80 -1.18
C GLY A 716 2.06 20.62 -0.35
N ARG A 717 0.75 20.56 -0.64
CA ARG A 717 -0.30 21.26 0.11
C ARG A 717 -0.86 20.49 1.30
N GLN A 718 -0.49 19.24 1.46
CA GLN A 718 -0.95 18.44 2.61
C GLN A 718 -0.36 18.93 3.94
N PRO A 719 -1.06 18.71 5.08
CA PRO A 719 -0.64 19.23 6.40
C PRO A 719 0.74 18.77 6.86
N TRP A 720 1.21 17.65 6.36
CA TRP A 720 2.51 17.06 6.72
C TRP A 720 3.55 17.10 5.59
N SER A 721 3.38 17.95 4.59
CA SER A 721 4.35 18.06 3.50
C SER A 721 5.76 18.47 3.93
N GLY A 722 5.93 18.99 5.15
CA GLY A 722 7.23 19.31 5.75
C GLY A 722 7.79 18.25 6.69
N ARG A 723 7.25 17.02 6.69
CA ARG A 723 7.74 15.96 7.59
C ARG A 723 9.17 15.57 7.26
N LYS A 724 9.95 15.47 8.33
CA LYS A 724 11.32 15.00 8.28
C LYS A 724 11.35 13.59 7.70
N ALA A 725 12.04 13.42 6.59
CA ALA A 725 12.63 12.14 6.30
C ALA A 725 13.61 11.84 7.44
N PHE A 726 13.56 10.65 8.04
CA PHE A 726 14.59 10.27 9.00
C PHE A 726 15.95 10.37 8.32
N SER A 727 16.61 11.51 8.50
CA SER A 727 18.04 11.64 8.34
C SER A 727 18.68 11.28 9.68
N ASN A 728 19.79 10.56 9.63
CA ASN A 728 20.57 10.21 10.82
C ASN A 728 20.87 11.42 11.70
#